data_f58af003121af732fa88b7865ee61458
#
_entry.id   f58af003121af732fa88b7865ee61458
#
_cell.length_a   1.000
_cell.length_b   1.000
_cell.length_c   1.000
_cell.angle_alpha   90.00
_cell.angle_beta   90.00
_cell.angle_gamma   90.00
#
_symmetry.space_group_name_H-M   'P 1'
#
loop_
_entity.id
_entity.type
_entity.pdbx_description
1 polymer ?
#
loop_
_entity_poly.entity_id
_entity_poly.type
_entity_poly.pdbx_seq_one_letter_code
_entity_poly.pdbx_strand_id
1 'polypeptide(L)'
;MDLLQEYSELKKTIDYHMDRYYNQDEPEISDYEYDKLMIRLKEIEKEHPEWVTSDSPSQKIGGTVKREAGVKVTHNVPMLSIEDVFSEDAVCAWIDKVHAMHPDCTFSVETKIDGLSMSLRYVKEADGKLHLQLAETRGDGLIGEDVTANARVVGDVLQVIDLPYDSLELRGEVYMSHEDFEKYNEEQEKLEKKTAANPRNLAAGTLRQLDTSITKKRGLKMFIFNVQDGPDEIMESHGRGMDILKAAGVPVVYHKICKTKEEVVRAIDEIGRMREELPYDIDGAVVKIDHIAFRQEFPAGSKYSSGHIAYKYPPEEKVIVMDDILVDVGRTGKLTFTGIFHDPETGKPARLCGTSVSRATLHNQDYITQMNVGIGGEYKLFKSGEIIPKLNGCVKAPEHVFEAPKVCPVCGEPLVREEDTADIRCVNPSCAAQLSRTVAYFTSLDCMNIMGLGETLVDALIKYGYIHNYADIYTLKEHRDELIEKGIIGKEKNTDKLLAAIEKSKQNTPDRLLTALGIRNVGKNTAKQIMNYYDNLMALADAGEEELQNIPDIGTTTAKCIYDFFHDEANIELIERLRQSGLNMQMPEKKEISDKLAGKTIVVTGSFDNYSRKDMEELIVSNGGKATGSVSKKTDYLVAGEAAGSKLDKANSLGVKVLTIDEFMEMIK
;
A
#
# COMPACT_ATOMS: atom_id res chain seq x y z
N MET A 1 26.95 15.28 -4.13
CA MET A 1 26.72 13.85 -3.88
C MET A 1 27.46 13.11 -4.99
N ASP A 2 28.19 12.06 -4.69
CA ASP A 2 28.82 11.23 -5.73
C ASP A 2 27.69 10.50 -6.49
N LEU A 3 27.82 10.35 -7.83
CA LEU A 3 26.79 9.74 -8.68
C LEU A 3 26.43 8.30 -8.22
N LEU A 4 27.41 7.56 -7.73
CA LEU A 4 27.22 6.23 -7.17
C LEU A 4 26.39 6.25 -5.88
N GLN A 5 26.55 7.28 -5.06
CA GLN A 5 25.75 7.49 -3.86
C GLN A 5 24.31 7.89 -4.22
N GLU A 6 24.13 8.78 -5.23
CA GLU A 6 22.80 9.11 -5.78
C GLU A 6 22.09 7.85 -6.29
N TYR A 7 22.79 7.00 -7.05
CA TYR A 7 22.25 5.73 -7.56
C TYR A 7 21.78 4.80 -6.44
N SER A 8 22.59 4.65 -5.38
CA SER A 8 22.26 3.80 -4.24
C SER A 8 21.04 4.31 -3.46
N GLU A 9 20.91 5.64 -3.29
CA GLU A 9 19.76 6.25 -2.62
C GLU A 9 18.50 6.16 -3.47
N LEU A 10 18.60 6.36 -4.79
CA LEU A 10 17.48 6.17 -5.71
C LEU A 10 16.93 4.75 -5.67
N LYS A 11 17.79 3.73 -5.69
CA LYS A 11 17.36 2.32 -5.57
C LYS A 11 16.55 2.10 -4.29
N LYS A 12 17.04 2.56 -3.14
CA LYS A 12 16.35 2.42 -1.85
C LYS A 12 15.01 3.15 -1.82
N THR A 13 14.98 4.37 -2.33
CA THR A 13 13.78 5.20 -2.37
C THR A 13 12.71 4.56 -3.27
N ILE A 14 13.10 4.07 -4.44
CA ILE A 14 12.18 3.42 -5.37
C ILE A 14 11.67 2.08 -4.79
N ASP A 15 12.53 1.25 -4.19
CA ASP A 15 12.13 0.00 -3.54
C ASP A 15 11.14 0.26 -2.38
N TYR A 16 11.37 1.32 -1.58
CA TYR A 16 10.47 1.74 -0.51
C TYR A 16 9.09 2.11 -1.05
N HIS A 17 9.02 3.01 -2.05
CA HIS A 17 7.74 3.44 -2.61
C HIS A 17 7.04 2.32 -3.39
N MET A 18 7.80 1.42 -3.99
CA MET A 18 7.26 0.22 -4.63
C MET A 18 6.57 -0.71 -3.61
N ASP A 19 7.17 -0.91 -2.43
CA ASP A 19 6.56 -1.70 -1.35
C ASP A 19 5.28 -1.01 -0.81
N ARG A 20 5.31 0.31 -0.62
CA ARG A 20 4.14 1.10 -0.20
C ARG A 20 2.99 1.01 -1.19
N TYR A 21 3.30 1.10 -2.48
CA TYR A 21 2.31 1.09 -3.56
C TYR A 21 1.70 -0.30 -3.78
N TYR A 22 2.56 -1.32 -4.01
CA TYR A 22 2.09 -2.65 -4.42
C TYR A 22 1.72 -3.58 -3.27
N ASN A 23 2.32 -3.42 -2.09
CA ASN A 23 2.16 -4.36 -0.99
C ASN A 23 1.34 -3.81 0.17
N GLN A 24 1.31 -2.49 0.35
CA GLN A 24 0.62 -1.87 1.47
C GLN A 24 -0.67 -1.16 1.05
N ASP A 25 -0.89 -0.95 -0.26
CA ASP A 25 -1.99 -0.16 -0.84
C ASP A 25 -2.05 1.28 -0.24
N GLU A 26 -0.88 1.82 0.19
CA GLU A 26 -0.73 3.14 0.83
C GLU A 26 0.39 3.94 0.17
N PRO A 27 0.24 4.37 -1.09
CA PRO A 27 1.26 5.17 -1.79
C PRO A 27 1.49 6.51 -1.08
N GLU A 28 2.76 6.88 -0.89
CA GLU A 28 3.17 8.16 -0.29
C GLU A 28 3.62 9.18 -1.35
N ILE A 29 3.98 8.70 -2.54
CA ILE A 29 4.28 9.53 -3.71
C ILE A 29 3.36 9.15 -4.87
N SER A 30 3.26 10.04 -5.85
CA SER A 30 2.47 9.82 -7.06
C SER A 30 3.15 8.84 -8.01
N ASP A 31 2.36 8.24 -8.89
CA ASP A 31 2.88 7.49 -10.04
C ASP A 31 3.85 8.37 -10.85
N TYR A 32 3.54 9.65 -11.05
CA TYR A 32 4.41 10.60 -11.76
C TYR A 32 5.74 10.87 -11.02
N GLU A 33 5.72 11.02 -9.69
CA GLU A 33 6.94 11.17 -8.89
C GLU A 33 7.75 9.88 -8.88
N TYR A 34 7.07 8.74 -8.75
CA TYR A 34 7.70 7.43 -8.86
C TYR A 34 8.33 7.23 -10.23
N ASP A 35 7.61 7.59 -11.30
CA ASP A 35 8.10 7.50 -12.67
C ASP A 35 9.32 8.40 -12.91
N LYS A 36 9.35 9.61 -12.34
CA LYS A 36 10.54 10.49 -12.37
C LYS A 36 11.76 9.86 -11.71
N LEU A 37 11.57 9.23 -10.54
CA LEU A 37 12.65 8.51 -9.87
C LEU A 37 13.14 7.34 -10.75
N MET A 38 12.23 6.61 -11.38
CA MET A 38 12.55 5.52 -12.30
C MET A 38 13.25 6.01 -13.56
N ILE A 39 12.87 7.14 -14.14
CA ILE A 39 13.53 7.77 -15.28
C ILE A 39 14.97 8.10 -14.89
N ARG A 40 15.16 8.77 -13.75
CA ARG A 40 16.50 9.15 -13.28
C ARG A 40 17.39 7.93 -13.01
N LEU A 41 16.82 6.88 -12.41
CA LEU A 41 17.53 5.61 -12.22
C LEU A 41 17.99 5.02 -13.57
N LYS A 42 17.09 4.96 -14.57
CA LYS A 42 17.38 4.42 -15.90
C LYS A 42 18.41 5.26 -16.66
N GLU A 43 18.42 6.58 -16.50
CA GLU A 43 19.45 7.47 -17.07
C GLU A 43 20.82 7.10 -16.52
N ILE A 44 20.97 6.96 -15.20
CA ILE A 44 22.23 6.57 -14.56
C ILE A 44 22.65 5.16 -15.01
N GLU A 45 21.72 4.22 -15.08
CA GLU A 45 21.96 2.84 -15.52
C GLU A 45 22.38 2.76 -16.99
N LYS A 46 21.90 3.68 -17.83
CA LYS A 46 22.31 3.79 -19.24
C LYS A 46 23.74 4.33 -19.39
N GLU A 47 24.15 5.27 -18.51
CA GLU A 47 25.50 5.82 -18.47
C GLU A 47 26.50 4.85 -17.82
N HIS A 48 26.02 4.03 -16.86
CA HIS A 48 26.79 3.09 -16.07
C HIS A 48 26.20 1.67 -16.09
N PRO A 49 26.21 0.97 -17.24
CA PRO A 49 25.61 -0.37 -17.35
C PRO A 49 26.24 -1.40 -16.41
N GLU A 50 27.49 -1.17 -15.99
CA GLU A 50 28.23 -2.04 -15.04
C GLU A 50 27.67 -1.99 -13.61
N TRP A 51 26.81 -1.00 -13.26
CA TRP A 51 26.17 -0.89 -11.95
C TRP A 51 24.82 -1.62 -11.89
N VAL A 52 24.27 -2.01 -13.04
CA VAL A 52 22.97 -2.67 -13.11
C VAL A 52 23.09 -4.08 -12.53
N THR A 53 22.33 -4.32 -11.47
CA THR A 53 22.25 -5.64 -10.81
C THR A 53 20.84 -6.21 -10.96
N SER A 54 20.69 -7.52 -10.85
CA SER A 54 19.38 -8.21 -10.98
C SER A 54 18.37 -7.77 -9.90
N ASP A 55 18.85 -7.14 -8.83
CA ASP A 55 18.04 -6.57 -7.76
C ASP A 55 17.69 -5.09 -7.96
N SER A 56 18.11 -4.47 -9.07
CA SER A 56 17.71 -3.09 -9.37
C SER A 56 16.20 -2.97 -9.56
N PRO A 57 15.55 -1.90 -9.06
CA PRO A 57 14.12 -1.63 -9.31
C PRO A 57 13.76 -1.58 -10.80
N SER A 58 14.68 -1.22 -11.67
CA SER A 58 14.49 -1.24 -13.13
C SER A 58 14.34 -2.66 -13.69
N GLN A 59 14.84 -3.68 -12.98
CA GLN A 59 14.82 -5.08 -13.37
C GLN A 59 13.77 -5.91 -12.66
N LYS A 60 13.13 -5.37 -11.59
CA LYS A 60 12.11 -6.05 -10.79
C LYS A 60 10.69 -5.67 -11.21
N ILE A 61 9.77 -6.62 -11.13
CA ILE A 61 8.32 -6.37 -11.17
C ILE A 61 7.87 -6.03 -9.76
N GLY A 62 7.11 -4.92 -9.61
CA GLY A 62 6.58 -4.50 -8.31
C GLY A 62 5.47 -5.44 -7.82
N GLY A 63 5.46 -5.71 -6.52
CA GLY A 63 4.44 -6.50 -5.83
C GLY A 63 4.98 -7.83 -5.30
N THR A 64 4.73 -8.09 -4.02
CA THR A 64 4.93 -9.40 -3.41
C THR A 64 3.63 -9.85 -2.77
N VAL A 65 3.27 -11.13 -2.97
CA VAL A 65 2.08 -11.72 -2.35
C VAL A 65 2.38 -11.95 -0.87
N LYS A 66 1.98 -11.01 0.00
CA LYS A 66 2.27 -11.05 1.44
C LYS A 66 1.09 -11.49 2.32
N ARG A 67 -0.13 -11.76 1.78
CA ARG A 67 -1.29 -12.10 2.61
C ARG A 67 -1.46 -13.59 2.83
N GLU A 68 -1.68 -13.97 4.08
CA GLU A 68 -1.91 -15.34 4.56
C GLU A 68 -3.25 -15.95 4.13
N ALA A 69 -4.13 -15.20 3.45
CA ALA A 69 -5.51 -15.60 3.14
C ALA A 69 -5.77 -15.97 1.66
N GLY A 70 -4.85 -15.72 0.72
CA GLY A 70 -5.03 -16.02 -0.70
C GLY A 70 -4.32 -17.29 -1.16
N VAL A 71 -4.99 -18.15 -1.90
CA VAL A 71 -4.33 -19.27 -2.61
C VAL A 71 -3.45 -18.67 -3.70
N LYS A 72 -2.15 -18.93 -3.63
CA LYS A 72 -1.17 -18.47 -4.63
C LYS A 72 -1.27 -19.30 -5.89
N VAL A 73 -1.32 -18.63 -7.03
CA VAL A 73 -1.41 -19.26 -8.35
C VAL A 73 -0.25 -18.76 -9.22
N THR A 74 0.43 -19.69 -9.90
CA THR A 74 1.45 -19.35 -10.89
C THR A 74 0.78 -19.03 -12.22
N HIS A 75 1.14 -17.90 -12.82
CA HIS A 75 0.62 -17.50 -14.14
C HIS A 75 1.14 -18.44 -15.24
N ASN A 76 0.27 -18.82 -16.18
CA ASN A 76 0.69 -19.54 -17.38
C ASN A 76 1.51 -18.61 -18.29
N VAL A 77 1.03 -17.38 -18.45
CA VAL A 77 1.71 -16.30 -19.18
C VAL A 77 2.06 -15.18 -18.21
N PRO A 78 3.33 -14.75 -18.10
CA PRO A 78 3.73 -13.68 -17.18
C PRO A 78 2.91 -12.40 -17.38
N MET A 79 2.42 -11.82 -16.28
CA MET A 79 1.65 -10.58 -16.29
C MET A 79 2.58 -9.36 -16.16
N LEU A 80 3.34 -9.08 -17.21
CA LEU A 80 4.32 -8.00 -17.23
C LEU A 80 3.65 -6.62 -17.25
N SER A 81 4.40 -5.60 -16.84
CA SER A 81 4.03 -4.18 -16.94
C SER A 81 4.17 -3.67 -18.39
N ILE A 82 3.77 -2.45 -18.66
CA ILE A 82 3.98 -1.76 -19.95
C ILE A 82 4.99 -0.64 -19.70
N GLU A 83 5.85 -0.36 -20.67
CA GLU A 83 6.82 0.73 -20.59
C GLU A 83 6.11 2.07 -20.79
N ASP A 84 6.25 2.99 -19.80
CA ASP A 84 5.63 4.31 -19.85
C ASP A 84 6.47 5.28 -20.67
N VAL A 85 5.81 6.09 -21.49
CA VAL A 85 6.38 7.21 -22.27
C VAL A 85 5.57 8.48 -22.02
N PHE A 86 6.23 9.64 -22.01
CA PHE A 86 5.65 10.90 -21.55
C PHE A 86 5.63 11.99 -22.63
N SER A 87 5.95 11.67 -23.87
CA SER A 87 5.91 12.60 -24.99
C SER A 87 5.46 11.92 -26.28
N GLU A 88 4.80 12.67 -27.13
CA GLU A 88 4.41 12.22 -28.47
C GLU A 88 5.64 11.87 -29.33
N ASP A 89 6.76 12.61 -29.16
CA ASP A 89 8.00 12.33 -29.85
C ASP A 89 8.54 10.94 -29.51
N ALA A 90 8.43 10.51 -28.25
CA ALA A 90 8.83 9.17 -27.82
C ALA A 90 7.95 8.08 -28.47
N VAL A 91 6.64 8.32 -28.56
CA VAL A 91 5.70 7.45 -29.27
C VAL A 91 6.06 7.36 -30.74
N CYS A 92 6.27 8.50 -31.41
CA CYS A 92 6.65 8.57 -32.81
C CYS A 92 7.97 7.83 -33.09
N ALA A 93 8.98 8.04 -32.25
CA ALA A 93 10.27 7.37 -32.37
C ALA A 93 10.15 5.83 -32.22
N TRP A 94 9.26 5.37 -31.31
CA TRP A 94 9.00 3.95 -31.17
C TRP A 94 8.30 3.36 -32.40
N ILE A 95 7.29 4.06 -32.97
CA ILE A 95 6.60 3.65 -34.19
C ILE A 95 7.56 3.63 -35.36
N ASP A 96 8.41 4.65 -35.52
CA ASP A 96 9.42 4.69 -36.60
C ASP A 96 10.39 3.50 -36.50
N LYS A 97 10.76 3.07 -35.28
CA LYS A 97 11.56 1.87 -35.05
C LYS A 97 10.83 0.59 -35.50
N VAL A 98 9.53 0.48 -35.21
CA VAL A 98 8.71 -0.67 -35.64
C VAL A 98 8.58 -0.68 -37.17
N HIS A 99 8.25 0.44 -37.79
CA HIS A 99 8.11 0.56 -39.24
C HIS A 99 9.42 0.36 -40.01
N ALA A 100 10.56 0.62 -39.39
CA ALA A 100 11.86 0.30 -40.01
C ALA A 100 12.08 -1.21 -40.25
N MET A 101 11.43 -2.07 -39.38
CA MET A 101 11.49 -3.53 -39.51
C MET A 101 10.26 -4.08 -40.24
N HIS A 102 9.08 -3.51 -39.97
CA HIS A 102 7.78 -3.93 -40.51
C HIS A 102 7.00 -2.73 -41.05
N PRO A 103 7.27 -2.29 -42.32
CA PRO A 103 6.71 -1.05 -42.88
C PRO A 103 5.16 -0.98 -42.91
N ASP A 104 4.50 -2.13 -43.04
CA ASP A 104 3.03 -2.23 -43.10
C ASP A 104 2.38 -2.56 -41.75
N CYS A 105 3.15 -2.52 -40.65
CA CYS A 105 2.66 -2.84 -39.32
C CYS A 105 1.58 -1.83 -38.88
N THR A 106 0.50 -2.35 -38.32
CA THR A 106 -0.57 -1.56 -37.70
C THR A 106 -0.45 -1.59 -36.18
N PHE A 107 -1.09 -0.61 -35.54
CA PHE A 107 -1.06 -0.41 -34.09
C PHE A 107 -2.50 -0.36 -33.55
N SER A 108 -2.74 -1.03 -32.44
CA SER A 108 -3.94 -0.79 -31.61
C SER A 108 -3.64 0.32 -30.60
N VAL A 109 -4.48 1.36 -30.57
CA VAL A 109 -4.42 2.43 -29.57
C VAL A 109 -5.63 2.31 -28.67
N GLU A 110 -5.40 2.19 -27.36
CA GLU A 110 -6.41 1.78 -26.38
C GLU A 110 -6.44 2.71 -25.16
N THR A 111 -7.62 2.77 -24.49
CA THR A 111 -7.70 3.43 -23.18
C THR A 111 -6.89 2.66 -22.14
N LYS A 112 -6.08 3.36 -21.38
CA LYS A 112 -5.36 2.82 -20.22
C LYS A 112 -6.21 3.04 -18.97
N ILE A 113 -6.98 2.01 -18.62
CA ILE A 113 -7.85 2.06 -17.43
C ILE A 113 -7.00 2.13 -16.17
N ASP A 114 -7.39 2.99 -15.22
CA ASP A 114 -6.79 3.04 -13.90
C ASP A 114 -7.52 2.11 -12.92
N GLY A 115 -6.97 0.91 -12.73
CA GLY A 115 -7.60 -0.16 -11.98
C GLY A 115 -6.62 -1.21 -11.47
N LEU A 116 -7.10 -2.44 -11.32
CA LEU A 116 -6.35 -3.60 -10.90
C LEU A 116 -6.36 -4.68 -11.98
N SER A 117 -5.17 -5.12 -12.41
CA SER A 117 -5.05 -6.15 -13.46
C SER A 117 -5.44 -7.54 -12.94
N MET A 118 -6.28 -8.22 -13.69
CA MET A 118 -6.76 -9.59 -13.41
C MET A 118 -6.70 -10.45 -14.67
N SER A 119 -6.23 -11.71 -14.54
CA SER A 119 -6.30 -12.72 -15.58
C SER A 119 -7.50 -13.65 -15.34
N LEU A 120 -8.16 -14.07 -16.41
CA LEU A 120 -9.32 -14.96 -16.43
C LEU A 120 -9.01 -16.16 -17.33
N ARG A 121 -9.06 -17.37 -16.77
CA ARG A 121 -8.87 -18.63 -17.52
C ARG A 121 -10.20 -19.30 -17.75
N TYR A 122 -10.50 -19.54 -19.02
CA TYR A 122 -11.69 -20.25 -19.46
C TYR A 122 -11.29 -21.57 -20.10
N VAL A 123 -12.08 -22.62 -19.84
CA VAL A 123 -11.90 -23.94 -20.41
C VAL A 123 -13.24 -24.45 -20.89
N LYS A 124 -13.23 -25.14 -22.04
CA LYS A 124 -14.41 -25.74 -22.63
C LYS A 124 -14.96 -26.86 -21.77
N GLU A 125 -16.27 -26.85 -21.54
CA GLU A 125 -16.99 -27.89 -20.83
C GLU A 125 -17.86 -28.74 -21.75
N ALA A 126 -18.60 -29.68 -21.17
CA ALA A 126 -19.40 -30.66 -21.92
C ALA A 126 -20.52 -30.05 -22.81
N ASP A 127 -20.96 -28.83 -22.50
CA ASP A 127 -21.93 -28.05 -23.29
C ASP A 127 -21.31 -27.38 -24.53
N GLY A 128 -19.98 -27.53 -24.71
CA GLY A 128 -19.25 -26.98 -25.83
C GLY A 128 -18.84 -25.51 -25.67
N LYS A 129 -19.14 -24.89 -24.54
CA LYS A 129 -18.83 -23.47 -24.23
C LYS A 129 -17.65 -23.35 -23.28
N LEU A 130 -17.03 -22.15 -23.26
CA LEU A 130 -15.94 -21.81 -22.38
C LEU A 130 -16.48 -21.34 -21.02
N HIS A 131 -16.12 -22.06 -19.94
CA HIS A 131 -16.51 -21.74 -18.58
C HIS A 131 -15.34 -21.16 -17.79
N LEU A 132 -15.59 -20.12 -16.97
CA LEU A 132 -14.59 -19.52 -16.10
C LEU A 132 -14.13 -20.52 -15.02
N GLN A 133 -12.87 -20.94 -15.11
CA GLN A 133 -12.24 -21.86 -14.16
C GLN A 133 -11.44 -21.15 -13.09
N LEU A 134 -10.71 -20.09 -13.46
CA LEU A 134 -9.80 -19.40 -12.56
C LEU A 134 -9.75 -17.91 -12.89
N ALA A 135 -9.73 -17.09 -11.85
CA ALA A 135 -9.38 -15.67 -11.94
C ALA A 135 -8.26 -15.36 -10.95
N GLU A 136 -7.23 -14.65 -11.40
CA GLU A 136 -6.04 -14.38 -10.60
C GLU A 136 -5.55 -12.95 -10.72
N THR A 137 -5.09 -12.35 -9.62
CA THR A 137 -4.48 -11.03 -9.61
C THR A 137 -3.08 -11.08 -10.22
N ARG A 138 -2.56 -9.92 -10.66
CA ARG A 138 -1.20 -9.84 -11.22
C ARG A 138 -0.11 -10.32 -10.25
N GLY A 139 -0.22 -10.00 -8.94
CA GLY A 139 0.83 -10.27 -7.98
C GLY A 139 2.17 -9.65 -8.38
N ASP A 140 3.24 -10.47 -8.35
CA ASP A 140 4.59 -10.11 -8.79
C ASP A 140 4.83 -10.31 -10.31
N GLY A 141 3.77 -10.61 -11.07
CA GLY A 141 3.80 -10.89 -12.49
C GLY A 141 4.07 -12.36 -12.84
N LEU A 142 4.54 -13.17 -11.91
CA LEU A 142 4.74 -14.62 -12.06
C LEU A 142 3.79 -15.42 -11.17
N ILE A 143 3.45 -14.88 -10.00
CA ILE A 143 2.58 -15.49 -9.00
C ILE A 143 1.54 -14.47 -8.58
N GLY A 144 0.26 -14.80 -8.73
CA GLY A 144 -0.88 -14.01 -8.27
C GLY A 144 -1.64 -14.68 -7.13
N GLU A 145 -2.78 -14.09 -6.76
CA GLU A 145 -3.74 -14.63 -5.81
C GLU A 145 -4.99 -15.09 -6.56
N ASP A 146 -5.52 -16.25 -6.19
CA ASP A 146 -6.83 -16.71 -6.67
C ASP A 146 -7.94 -15.81 -6.11
N VAL A 147 -8.64 -15.15 -7.00
CA VAL A 147 -9.80 -14.28 -6.72
C VAL A 147 -11.05 -14.74 -7.45
N THR A 148 -11.10 -16.00 -7.87
CA THR A 148 -12.19 -16.55 -8.69
C THR A 148 -13.56 -16.33 -8.08
N ALA A 149 -13.70 -16.52 -6.76
CA ALA A 149 -14.97 -16.31 -6.08
C ALA A 149 -15.44 -14.84 -6.18
N ASN A 150 -14.53 -13.88 -6.05
CA ASN A 150 -14.84 -12.46 -6.22
C ASN A 150 -15.07 -12.10 -7.69
N ALA A 151 -14.27 -12.62 -8.61
CA ALA A 151 -14.44 -12.39 -10.04
C ALA A 151 -15.83 -12.83 -10.53
N ARG A 152 -16.37 -13.92 -10.00
CA ARG A 152 -17.70 -14.40 -10.35
C ARG A 152 -18.86 -13.46 -10.00
N VAL A 153 -18.65 -12.50 -9.11
CA VAL A 153 -19.65 -11.49 -8.72
C VAL A 153 -19.38 -10.10 -9.30
N VAL A 154 -18.29 -9.94 -10.07
CA VAL A 154 -18.04 -8.74 -10.87
C VAL A 154 -18.97 -8.76 -12.08
N GLY A 155 -19.76 -7.68 -12.27
CA GLY A 155 -20.86 -7.67 -13.24
C GLY A 155 -20.48 -7.94 -14.69
N ASP A 156 -19.29 -7.49 -15.09
CA ASP A 156 -18.77 -7.59 -16.46
C ASP A 156 -17.98 -8.88 -16.74
N VAL A 157 -17.74 -9.70 -15.72
CA VAL A 157 -17.05 -10.99 -15.88
C VAL A 157 -18.04 -12.06 -16.28
N LEU A 158 -17.99 -12.48 -17.54
CA LEU A 158 -18.85 -13.56 -18.05
C LEU A 158 -18.42 -14.88 -17.43
N GLN A 159 -19.39 -15.64 -16.90
CA GLN A 159 -19.15 -16.99 -16.38
C GLN A 159 -18.99 -18.00 -17.50
N VAL A 160 -19.62 -17.73 -18.64
CA VAL A 160 -19.65 -18.59 -19.83
C VAL A 160 -19.46 -17.70 -21.06
N ILE A 161 -18.57 -18.11 -21.97
CA ILE A 161 -18.36 -17.46 -23.26
C ILE A 161 -18.68 -18.47 -24.36
N ASP A 162 -19.53 -18.11 -25.31
CA ASP A 162 -19.92 -18.97 -26.44
C ASP A 162 -18.96 -18.72 -27.61
N LEU A 163 -17.80 -19.36 -27.54
CA LEU A 163 -16.80 -19.39 -28.61
C LEU A 163 -16.34 -20.83 -28.84
N PRO A 164 -16.00 -21.22 -30.09
CA PRO A 164 -15.68 -22.58 -30.46
C PRO A 164 -14.26 -23.01 -30.11
N TYR A 165 -13.70 -22.48 -29.00
CA TYR A 165 -12.31 -22.72 -28.58
C TYR A 165 -12.26 -23.75 -27.45
N ASP A 166 -11.09 -24.40 -27.25
CA ASP A 166 -10.90 -25.37 -26.17
C ASP A 166 -10.47 -24.70 -24.87
N SER A 167 -9.70 -23.60 -24.98
CA SER A 167 -9.30 -22.76 -23.85
C SER A 167 -9.10 -21.31 -24.28
N LEU A 168 -9.15 -20.39 -23.32
CA LEU A 168 -8.92 -18.98 -23.53
C LEU A 168 -8.41 -18.33 -22.24
N GLU A 169 -7.29 -17.63 -22.30
CA GLU A 169 -6.81 -16.84 -21.18
C GLU A 169 -6.85 -15.34 -21.53
N LEU A 170 -7.64 -14.60 -20.78
CA LEU A 170 -7.90 -13.17 -20.98
C LEU A 170 -7.27 -12.35 -19.86
N ARG A 171 -6.75 -11.19 -20.18
CA ARG A 171 -6.29 -10.21 -19.19
C ARG A 171 -7.07 -8.92 -19.34
N GLY A 172 -7.53 -8.38 -18.21
CA GLY A 172 -8.25 -7.12 -18.15
C GLY A 172 -7.93 -6.31 -16.92
N GLU A 173 -8.57 -5.14 -16.84
CA GLU A 173 -8.46 -4.24 -15.72
C GLU A 173 -9.79 -4.17 -14.99
N VAL A 174 -9.77 -4.49 -13.68
CA VAL A 174 -10.91 -4.32 -12.78
C VAL A 174 -10.89 -2.90 -12.25
N TYR A 175 -12.01 -2.22 -12.34
CA TYR A 175 -12.15 -0.83 -11.96
C TYR A 175 -13.46 -0.57 -11.21
N MET A 176 -13.56 0.60 -10.60
CA MET A 176 -14.78 1.12 -9.99
C MET A 176 -15.20 2.39 -10.71
N SER A 177 -16.50 2.51 -11.02
CA SER A 177 -17.03 3.73 -11.62
C SER A 177 -17.05 4.88 -10.61
N HIS A 178 -17.04 6.14 -11.11
CA HIS A 178 -17.17 7.34 -10.29
C HIS A 178 -18.46 7.29 -9.45
N GLU A 179 -19.57 6.86 -10.03
CA GLU A 179 -20.86 6.72 -9.34
C GLU A 179 -20.80 5.73 -8.17
N ASP A 180 -20.21 4.54 -8.39
CA ASP A 180 -20.11 3.52 -7.35
C ASP A 180 -19.13 3.95 -6.23
N PHE A 181 -18.08 4.68 -6.59
CA PHE A 181 -17.12 5.24 -5.65
C PHE A 181 -17.72 6.36 -4.78
N GLU A 182 -18.46 7.29 -5.38
CA GLU A 182 -19.16 8.35 -4.65
C GLU A 182 -20.20 7.76 -3.70
N LYS A 183 -20.99 6.81 -4.16
CA LYS A 183 -21.98 6.09 -3.35
C LYS A 183 -21.34 5.37 -2.16
N TYR A 184 -20.19 4.71 -2.37
CA TYR A 184 -19.46 4.09 -1.27
C TYR A 184 -19.00 5.13 -0.24
N ASN A 185 -18.40 6.23 -0.68
CA ASN A 185 -17.91 7.28 0.23
C ASN A 185 -19.06 7.95 1.01
N GLU A 186 -20.20 8.23 0.38
CA GLU A 186 -21.39 8.71 1.07
C GLU A 186 -21.88 7.73 2.15
N GLU A 187 -21.86 6.41 1.87
CA GLU A 187 -22.21 5.41 2.88
C GLU A 187 -21.22 5.41 4.06
N GLN A 188 -19.90 5.58 3.79
CA GLN A 188 -18.89 5.66 4.85
C GLN A 188 -19.08 6.92 5.71
N GLU A 189 -19.35 8.07 5.11
CA GLU A 189 -19.63 9.32 5.84
C GLU A 189 -20.86 9.19 6.74
N LYS A 190 -21.95 8.61 6.23
CA LYS A 190 -23.16 8.33 7.04
C LYS A 190 -22.90 7.40 8.23
N LEU A 191 -21.88 6.55 8.13
CA LEU A 191 -21.46 5.62 9.18
C LEU A 191 -20.33 6.18 10.06
N GLU A 192 -19.91 7.43 9.84
CA GLU A 192 -18.76 8.08 10.51
C GLU A 192 -17.46 7.27 10.38
N LYS A 193 -17.27 6.62 9.21
CA LYS A 193 -16.08 5.84 8.89
C LYS A 193 -15.19 6.57 7.90
N LYS A 194 -13.93 6.14 7.82
CA LYS A 194 -12.96 6.68 6.87
C LYS A 194 -13.42 6.40 5.43
N THR A 195 -13.46 7.45 4.60
CA THR A 195 -13.70 7.35 3.17
C THR A 195 -12.51 6.76 2.42
N ALA A 196 -12.76 6.21 1.23
CA ALA A 196 -11.70 5.76 0.35
C ALA A 196 -11.07 6.95 -0.40
N ALA A 197 -9.77 6.86 -0.67
CA ALA A 197 -9.00 7.95 -1.26
C ALA A 197 -9.18 8.04 -2.79
N ASN A 198 -9.25 6.89 -3.48
CA ASN A 198 -9.49 6.82 -4.93
C ASN A 198 -10.19 5.51 -5.33
N PRO A 199 -10.80 5.48 -6.55
CA PRO A 199 -11.51 4.30 -7.06
C PRO A 199 -10.60 3.06 -7.21
N ARG A 200 -9.37 3.23 -7.70
CA ARG A 200 -8.41 2.14 -7.93
C ARG A 200 -8.09 1.36 -6.67
N ASN A 201 -7.67 2.06 -5.58
CA ASN A 201 -7.33 1.42 -4.32
C ASN A 201 -8.54 0.75 -3.67
N LEU A 202 -9.72 1.37 -3.79
CA LEU A 202 -10.97 0.77 -3.32
C LEU A 202 -11.29 -0.50 -4.10
N ALA A 203 -11.11 -0.50 -5.43
CA ALA A 203 -11.31 -1.69 -6.26
C ALA A 203 -10.34 -2.81 -5.88
N ALA A 204 -9.05 -2.50 -5.69
CA ALA A 204 -8.02 -3.46 -5.28
C ALA A 204 -8.34 -4.10 -3.92
N GLY A 205 -8.67 -3.28 -2.92
CA GLY A 205 -9.08 -3.77 -1.59
C GLY A 205 -10.40 -4.55 -1.62
N THR A 206 -11.30 -4.22 -2.54
CA THR A 206 -12.60 -4.91 -2.69
C THR A 206 -12.43 -6.28 -3.32
N LEU A 207 -11.62 -6.42 -4.38
CA LEU A 207 -11.41 -7.70 -5.06
C LEU A 207 -10.75 -8.75 -4.15
N ARG A 208 -10.08 -8.34 -3.10
CA ARG A 208 -9.41 -9.21 -2.11
C ARG A 208 -10.25 -9.48 -0.86
N GLN A 209 -11.54 -9.11 -0.83
CA GLN A 209 -12.42 -9.41 0.31
C GLN A 209 -12.71 -10.92 0.39
N LEU A 210 -12.76 -11.47 1.60
CA LEU A 210 -13.14 -12.86 1.83
C LEU A 210 -14.64 -13.09 1.60
N ASP A 211 -15.45 -12.09 1.91
CA ASP A 211 -16.90 -12.11 1.69
C ASP A 211 -17.25 -11.49 0.33
N THR A 212 -17.61 -12.32 -0.62
CA THR A 212 -17.98 -11.93 -2.00
C THR A 212 -19.22 -11.03 -2.06
N SER A 213 -20.06 -11.02 -1.02
CA SER A 213 -21.23 -10.13 -0.95
C SER A 213 -20.81 -8.67 -0.90
N ILE A 214 -19.66 -8.37 -0.28
CA ILE A 214 -19.06 -7.04 -0.24
C ILE A 214 -18.63 -6.62 -1.64
N THR A 215 -17.95 -7.50 -2.38
CA THR A 215 -17.52 -7.24 -3.78
C THR A 215 -18.74 -6.98 -4.67
N LYS A 216 -19.78 -7.81 -4.55
CA LYS A 216 -21.03 -7.63 -5.29
C LYS A 216 -21.70 -6.29 -4.99
N LYS A 217 -21.78 -5.89 -3.71
CA LYS A 217 -22.40 -4.62 -3.28
C LYS A 217 -21.67 -3.41 -3.82
N ARG A 218 -20.34 -3.48 -3.96
CA ARG A 218 -19.49 -2.35 -4.38
C ARG A 218 -19.42 -2.14 -5.89
N GLY A 219 -20.06 -2.99 -6.70
CA GLY A 219 -20.29 -2.73 -8.12
C GLY A 219 -19.03 -2.70 -8.99
N LEU A 220 -18.01 -3.54 -8.70
CA LEU A 220 -16.81 -3.61 -9.54
C LEU A 220 -17.16 -4.00 -10.98
N LYS A 221 -16.42 -3.43 -11.94
CA LYS A 221 -16.51 -3.65 -13.37
C LYS A 221 -15.16 -4.06 -13.94
N MET A 222 -15.15 -4.59 -15.18
CA MET A 222 -13.93 -5.04 -15.83
C MET A 222 -14.00 -4.81 -17.34
N PHE A 223 -12.87 -4.38 -17.91
CA PHE A 223 -12.63 -4.42 -19.35
C PHE A 223 -11.47 -5.36 -19.68
N ILE A 224 -11.62 -6.19 -20.68
CA ILE A 224 -10.53 -6.99 -21.24
C ILE A 224 -9.70 -6.10 -22.19
N PHE A 225 -8.38 -6.18 -22.04
CA PHE A 225 -7.43 -5.44 -22.87
C PHE A 225 -6.36 -6.33 -23.53
N ASN A 226 -6.34 -7.63 -23.24
CA ASN A 226 -5.41 -8.56 -23.88
C ASN A 226 -5.92 -10.01 -23.87
N VAL A 227 -5.67 -10.73 -24.94
CA VAL A 227 -5.70 -12.18 -24.96
C VAL A 227 -4.29 -12.67 -24.61
N GLN A 228 -4.16 -13.41 -23.51
CA GLN A 228 -2.88 -13.93 -23.03
C GLN A 228 -2.51 -15.24 -23.73
N ASP A 229 -3.52 -16.10 -23.91
CA ASP A 229 -3.40 -17.39 -24.57
C ASP A 229 -4.75 -17.77 -25.25
N GLY A 230 -4.67 -18.37 -26.41
CA GLY A 230 -5.83 -18.78 -27.21
C GLY A 230 -5.42 -19.32 -28.58
N PRO A 231 -6.40 -19.70 -29.41
CA PRO A 231 -6.13 -20.22 -30.74
C PRO A 231 -5.54 -19.16 -31.69
N ASP A 232 -4.83 -19.59 -32.72
CA ASP A 232 -4.14 -18.72 -33.70
C ASP A 232 -5.08 -17.66 -34.29
N GLU A 233 -6.35 -18.00 -34.53
CA GLU A 233 -7.32 -17.05 -35.08
C GLU A 233 -7.50 -15.78 -34.27
N ILE A 234 -7.49 -15.89 -32.94
CA ILE A 234 -7.64 -14.77 -32.02
C ILE A 234 -6.29 -14.14 -31.66
N MET A 235 -5.20 -14.88 -31.86
CA MET A 235 -3.83 -14.49 -31.53
C MET A 235 -3.05 -13.91 -32.73
N GLU A 236 -3.60 -13.89 -33.95
CA GLU A 236 -2.94 -13.33 -35.13
C GLU A 236 -2.85 -11.81 -35.05
N SER A 237 -3.99 -11.15 -34.83
CA SER A 237 -4.11 -9.68 -34.71
C SER A 237 -4.86 -9.33 -33.43
N HIS A 238 -4.27 -8.41 -32.68
CA HIS A 238 -4.84 -7.97 -31.42
C HIS A 238 -6.22 -7.33 -31.60
N GLY A 239 -6.35 -6.38 -32.56
CA GLY A 239 -7.61 -5.72 -32.82
C GLY A 239 -8.70 -6.71 -33.25
N ARG A 240 -8.37 -7.65 -34.14
CA ARG A 240 -9.32 -8.72 -34.53
C ARG A 240 -9.70 -9.59 -33.32
N GLY A 241 -8.75 -9.92 -32.44
CA GLY A 241 -9.02 -10.65 -31.22
C GLY A 241 -10.01 -9.91 -30.31
N MET A 242 -9.82 -8.60 -30.12
CA MET A 242 -10.76 -7.76 -29.36
C MET A 242 -12.15 -7.71 -30.00
N ASP A 243 -12.23 -7.64 -31.33
CA ASP A 243 -13.51 -7.63 -32.04
C ASP A 243 -14.26 -8.97 -31.91
N ILE A 244 -13.57 -10.10 -31.96
CA ILE A 244 -14.14 -11.44 -31.71
C ILE A 244 -14.70 -11.50 -30.29
N LEU A 245 -13.95 -11.07 -29.28
CA LEU A 245 -14.40 -11.04 -27.89
C LEU A 245 -15.62 -10.15 -27.71
N LYS A 246 -15.59 -8.96 -28.30
CA LYS A 246 -16.71 -8.01 -28.27
C LYS A 246 -17.97 -8.60 -28.90
N ALA A 247 -17.84 -9.30 -30.03
CA ALA A 247 -18.95 -9.97 -30.70
C ALA A 247 -19.52 -11.12 -29.85
N ALA A 248 -18.70 -11.76 -29.01
CA ALA A 248 -19.11 -12.76 -28.05
C ALA A 248 -19.69 -12.17 -26.74
N GLY A 249 -19.83 -10.84 -26.65
CA GLY A 249 -20.40 -10.14 -25.49
C GLY A 249 -19.41 -9.86 -24.36
N VAL A 250 -18.11 -10.11 -24.57
CA VAL A 250 -17.07 -9.78 -23.58
C VAL A 250 -16.79 -8.27 -23.59
N PRO A 251 -16.86 -7.57 -22.46
CA PRO A 251 -16.49 -6.18 -22.40
C PRO A 251 -15.00 -5.98 -22.68
N VAL A 252 -14.67 -5.24 -23.72
CA VAL A 252 -13.29 -4.91 -24.11
C VAL A 252 -13.03 -3.42 -24.00
N VAL A 253 -11.80 -3.01 -23.79
CA VAL A 253 -11.39 -1.59 -23.76
C VAL A 253 -11.71 -0.93 -25.11
N TYR A 254 -11.93 0.38 -25.08
CA TYR A 254 -11.94 1.16 -26.33
C TYR A 254 -10.61 0.96 -27.03
N HIS A 255 -10.66 0.61 -28.33
CA HIS A 255 -9.48 0.44 -29.15
C HIS A 255 -9.70 0.97 -30.56
N LYS A 256 -8.64 1.44 -31.20
CA LYS A 256 -8.64 1.96 -32.57
C LYS A 256 -7.39 1.48 -33.29
N ILE A 257 -7.59 0.88 -34.48
CA ILE A 257 -6.45 0.44 -35.31
C ILE A 257 -5.95 1.60 -36.15
N CYS A 258 -4.66 1.85 -36.07
CA CYS A 258 -3.93 2.93 -36.71
C CYS A 258 -2.77 2.36 -37.58
N LYS A 259 -2.49 3.01 -38.71
CA LYS A 259 -1.42 2.59 -39.63
C LYS A 259 -0.20 3.53 -39.57
N THR A 260 -0.42 4.81 -39.31
CA THR A 260 0.66 5.80 -39.30
C THR A 260 0.82 6.41 -37.91
N LYS A 261 1.98 7.00 -37.66
CA LYS A 261 2.25 7.67 -36.38
C LYS A 261 1.30 8.86 -36.15
N GLU A 262 0.91 9.58 -37.22
CA GLU A 262 -0.03 10.68 -37.14
C GLU A 262 -1.45 10.19 -36.76
N GLU A 263 -1.84 9.00 -37.22
CA GLU A 263 -3.09 8.35 -36.80
C GLU A 263 -3.04 7.94 -35.34
N VAL A 264 -1.90 7.39 -34.88
CA VAL A 264 -1.67 7.00 -33.48
C VAL A 264 -1.74 8.22 -32.57
N VAL A 265 -1.02 9.32 -32.90
CA VAL A 265 -1.05 10.55 -32.09
C VAL A 265 -2.50 11.12 -32.02
N ARG A 266 -3.21 11.17 -33.16
CA ARG A 266 -4.61 11.59 -33.14
C ARG A 266 -5.52 10.70 -32.29
N ALA A 267 -5.28 9.38 -32.27
CA ALA A 267 -6.05 8.48 -31.44
C ALA A 267 -5.73 8.67 -29.95
N ILE A 268 -4.48 8.95 -29.59
CA ILE A 268 -4.08 9.33 -28.23
C ILE A 268 -4.79 10.60 -27.79
N ASP A 269 -4.80 11.65 -28.63
CA ASP A 269 -5.52 12.90 -28.36
C ASP A 269 -7.02 12.70 -28.22
N GLU A 270 -7.62 11.83 -29.04
CA GLU A 270 -9.03 11.48 -28.96
C GLU A 270 -9.37 10.85 -27.62
N ILE A 271 -8.56 9.88 -27.18
CA ILE A 271 -8.69 9.24 -25.85
C ILE A 271 -8.51 10.30 -24.73
N GLY A 272 -7.54 11.23 -24.89
CA GLY A 272 -7.33 12.30 -23.92
C GLY A 272 -8.55 13.20 -23.71
N ARG A 273 -9.28 13.51 -24.81
CA ARG A 273 -10.54 14.28 -24.73
C ARG A 273 -11.68 13.49 -24.11
N MET A 274 -11.73 12.18 -24.34
CA MET A 274 -12.75 11.31 -23.74
C MET A 274 -12.60 11.23 -22.21
N ARG A 275 -11.43 11.50 -21.65
CA ARG A 275 -11.11 11.35 -20.21
C ARG A 275 -12.12 12.05 -19.30
N GLU A 276 -12.57 13.26 -19.66
CA GLU A 276 -13.50 14.04 -18.85
C GLU A 276 -14.94 13.49 -18.88
N GLU A 277 -15.29 12.72 -19.93
CA GLU A 277 -16.65 12.20 -20.15
C GLU A 277 -16.80 10.74 -19.70
N LEU A 278 -15.68 10.02 -19.50
CA LEU A 278 -15.72 8.63 -19.08
C LEU A 278 -16.21 8.49 -17.64
N PRO A 279 -17.06 7.48 -17.35
CA PRO A 279 -17.54 7.21 -15.98
C PRO A 279 -16.51 6.50 -15.10
N TYR A 280 -15.23 6.43 -15.50
CA TYR A 280 -14.12 5.80 -14.82
C TYR A 280 -12.80 6.48 -15.18
N ASP A 281 -11.78 6.29 -14.36
CA ASP A 281 -10.48 6.92 -14.54
C ASP A 281 -9.63 6.19 -15.59
N ILE A 282 -8.89 6.96 -16.39
CA ILE A 282 -7.83 6.51 -17.29
C ILE A 282 -6.58 7.35 -17.06
N ASP A 283 -5.42 6.71 -16.97
CA ASP A 283 -4.13 7.39 -16.72
C ASP A 283 -3.27 7.57 -17.97
N GLY A 284 -3.76 7.09 -19.13
CA GLY A 284 -3.01 7.15 -20.38
C GLY A 284 -3.73 6.49 -21.55
N ALA A 285 -2.95 6.29 -22.61
CA ALA A 285 -3.30 5.46 -23.75
C ALA A 285 -2.22 4.40 -23.99
N VAL A 286 -2.62 3.17 -24.32
CA VAL A 286 -1.67 2.09 -24.64
C VAL A 286 -1.60 1.93 -26.15
N VAL A 287 -0.36 1.92 -26.67
CA VAL A 287 -0.09 1.62 -28.09
C VAL A 287 0.54 0.24 -28.18
N LYS A 288 -0.07 -0.64 -28.95
CA LYS A 288 0.38 -2.03 -29.12
C LYS A 288 0.60 -2.33 -30.59
N ILE A 289 1.64 -3.08 -30.89
CA ILE A 289 1.79 -3.71 -32.20
C ILE A 289 0.59 -4.65 -32.41
N ASP A 290 -0.19 -4.45 -33.48
CA ASP A 290 -1.40 -5.21 -33.74
C ASP A 290 -1.09 -6.68 -34.09
N HIS A 291 -0.10 -6.92 -34.96
CA HIS A 291 0.35 -8.27 -35.30
C HIS A 291 1.15 -8.89 -34.15
N ILE A 292 0.56 -9.81 -33.41
CA ILE A 292 1.09 -10.29 -32.13
C ILE A 292 2.46 -10.96 -32.30
N ALA A 293 2.69 -11.69 -33.38
CA ALA A 293 3.97 -12.38 -33.63
C ALA A 293 5.17 -11.41 -33.72
N PHE A 294 4.96 -10.15 -34.18
CA PHE A 294 6.03 -9.17 -34.28
C PHE A 294 6.46 -8.60 -32.93
N ARG A 295 5.61 -8.71 -31.90
CA ARG A 295 5.88 -8.12 -30.57
C ARG A 295 7.18 -8.59 -29.94
N GLN A 296 7.53 -9.86 -30.15
CA GLN A 296 8.76 -10.46 -29.59
C GLN A 296 10.07 -9.86 -30.16
N GLU A 297 9.99 -9.23 -31.33
CA GLU A 297 11.12 -8.56 -31.96
C GLU A 297 11.44 -7.19 -31.35
N PHE A 298 10.52 -6.69 -30.47
CA PHE A 298 10.63 -5.41 -29.80
C PHE A 298 10.61 -5.60 -28.26
N PRO A 299 11.63 -6.27 -27.69
CA PRO A 299 11.68 -6.53 -26.26
C PRO A 299 11.88 -5.24 -25.48
N ALA A 300 11.15 -5.08 -24.37
CA ALA A 300 11.24 -3.95 -23.47
C ALA A 300 11.89 -4.31 -22.12
N GLY A 301 12.76 -5.33 -22.11
CA GLY A 301 13.43 -5.86 -20.91
C GLY A 301 12.62 -6.93 -20.17
N SER A 302 13.09 -7.38 -19.02
CA SER A 302 12.47 -8.48 -18.26
C SER A 302 11.18 -8.08 -17.54
N LYS A 303 10.99 -6.80 -17.28
CA LYS A 303 9.86 -6.23 -16.53
C LYS A 303 8.66 -5.88 -17.41
N TYR A 304 8.88 -5.56 -18.68
CA TYR A 304 7.88 -4.97 -19.55
C TYR A 304 7.46 -5.91 -20.69
N SER A 305 6.20 -5.77 -21.10
CA SER A 305 5.66 -6.50 -22.24
C SER A 305 6.30 -6.04 -23.54
N SER A 306 6.72 -6.98 -24.36
CA SER A 306 7.28 -6.70 -25.69
C SER A 306 6.23 -6.15 -26.65
N GLY A 307 6.60 -5.15 -27.46
CA GLY A 307 5.72 -4.58 -28.49
C GLY A 307 4.56 -3.73 -27.96
N HIS A 308 4.70 -3.19 -26.72
CA HIS A 308 3.73 -2.29 -26.09
C HIS A 308 4.44 -1.08 -25.50
N ILE A 309 3.80 0.10 -25.59
CA ILE A 309 4.16 1.29 -24.83
C ILE A 309 2.89 1.95 -24.28
N ALA A 310 3.00 2.63 -23.14
CA ALA A 310 1.91 3.37 -22.53
C ALA A 310 2.23 4.87 -22.52
N TYR A 311 1.47 5.66 -23.27
CA TYR A 311 1.55 7.12 -23.21
C TYR A 311 0.79 7.61 -21.98
N LYS A 312 1.50 8.28 -21.07
CA LYS A 312 0.93 8.90 -19.86
C LYS A 312 0.56 10.36 -20.14
N TYR A 313 -0.70 10.70 -19.86
CA TYR A 313 -1.12 12.11 -19.96
C TYR A 313 -0.45 12.94 -18.89
N PRO A 314 -0.14 14.23 -19.17
CA PRO A 314 0.23 15.17 -18.13
C PRO A 314 -0.83 15.18 -17.01
N PRO A 315 -0.44 15.36 -15.75
CA PRO A 315 -1.41 15.50 -14.67
C PRO A 315 -2.32 16.69 -14.92
N GLU A 316 -3.60 16.53 -14.57
CA GLU A 316 -4.55 17.63 -14.59
C GLU A 316 -4.09 18.74 -13.64
N GLU A 317 -4.02 19.99 -14.12
CA GLU A 317 -3.65 21.14 -13.31
C GLU A 317 -4.81 22.15 -13.26
N LYS A 318 -5.05 22.73 -12.08
CA LYS A 318 -5.99 23.85 -11.88
C LYS A 318 -5.27 25.01 -11.21
N VAL A 319 -5.61 26.22 -11.59
CA VAL A 319 -5.17 27.42 -10.87
C VAL A 319 -6.08 27.59 -9.66
N ILE A 320 -5.46 27.82 -8.49
CA ILE A 320 -6.16 28.10 -7.22
C ILE A 320 -5.64 29.39 -6.60
N VAL A 321 -6.45 30.02 -5.76
CA VAL A 321 -6.06 31.16 -4.93
C VAL A 321 -5.91 30.69 -3.50
N MET A 322 -4.78 31.00 -2.86
CA MET A 322 -4.53 30.66 -1.46
C MET A 322 -5.30 31.59 -0.53
N ASP A 323 -6.23 31.04 0.26
CA ASP A 323 -7.07 31.77 1.20
C ASP A 323 -6.42 31.89 2.57
N ASP A 324 -5.81 30.77 3.04
CA ASP A 324 -5.26 30.67 4.37
C ASP A 324 -4.17 29.60 4.44
N ILE A 325 -3.33 29.65 5.46
CA ILE A 325 -2.30 28.65 5.75
C ILE A 325 -2.42 28.23 7.22
N LEU A 326 -2.94 27.03 7.42
CA LEU A 326 -3.05 26.45 8.77
C LEU A 326 -1.70 25.91 9.22
N VAL A 327 -1.38 26.17 10.49
CA VAL A 327 -0.18 25.67 11.15
C VAL A 327 -0.59 24.76 12.31
N ASP A 328 -0.32 23.47 12.17
CA ASP A 328 -0.60 22.47 13.19
C ASP A 328 0.67 21.96 13.86
N VAL A 329 0.56 21.56 15.12
CA VAL A 329 1.67 20.96 15.89
C VAL A 329 1.46 19.45 15.97
N GLY A 330 2.36 18.70 15.37
CA GLY A 330 2.35 17.24 15.39
C GLY A 330 2.73 16.63 16.75
N ARG A 331 2.56 15.33 16.90
CA ARG A 331 2.90 14.56 18.12
C ARG A 331 4.35 14.79 18.59
N THR A 332 5.29 14.89 17.68
CA THR A 332 6.72 15.13 17.98
C THR A 332 7.08 16.61 18.05
N GLY A 333 6.09 17.49 18.15
CA GLY A 333 6.29 18.94 18.11
C GLY A 333 6.53 19.53 16.71
N LYS A 334 6.70 18.71 15.68
CA LYS A 334 6.92 19.18 14.30
C LYS A 334 5.73 19.97 13.82
N LEU A 335 5.98 21.16 13.24
CA LEU A 335 4.96 21.94 12.56
C LEU A 335 4.62 21.32 11.21
N THR A 336 3.33 21.29 10.92
CA THR A 336 2.79 20.93 9.60
C THR A 336 2.01 22.10 9.04
N PHE A 337 2.17 22.35 7.74
CA PHE A 337 1.55 23.48 7.05
C PHE A 337 0.54 22.96 6.03
N THR A 338 -0.69 23.47 6.09
CA THR A 338 -1.77 23.09 5.18
C THR A 338 -2.34 24.35 4.53
N GLY A 339 -2.22 24.47 3.21
CA GLY A 339 -2.85 25.54 2.45
C GLY A 339 -4.35 25.30 2.29
N ILE A 340 -5.15 26.32 2.52
CA ILE A 340 -6.59 26.39 2.22
C ILE A 340 -6.77 27.26 1.00
N PHE A 341 -7.58 26.85 0.04
CA PHE A 341 -7.71 27.55 -1.24
C PHE A 341 -9.05 27.28 -1.90
N HIS A 342 -9.35 28.13 -2.89
CA HIS A 342 -10.51 27.98 -3.77
C HIS A 342 -10.10 28.12 -5.25
N ASP A 343 -10.97 27.71 -6.14
CA ASP A 343 -10.91 27.95 -7.58
C ASP A 343 -11.34 29.41 -7.86
N PRO A 344 -10.49 30.24 -8.49
CA PRO A 344 -10.78 31.66 -8.71
C PRO A 344 -11.98 31.93 -9.63
N GLU A 345 -12.35 30.99 -10.49
CA GLU A 345 -13.49 31.16 -11.41
C GLU A 345 -14.81 30.90 -10.70
N THR A 346 -14.86 29.98 -9.77
CA THR A 346 -16.09 29.53 -9.13
C THR A 346 -16.26 30.01 -7.68
N GLY A 347 -15.18 30.40 -7.02
CA GLY A 347 -15.14 30.70 -5.57
C GLY A 347 -15.42 29.48 -4.67
N LYS A 348 -15.35 28.27 -5.24
CA LYS A 348 -15.62 27.00 -4.56
C LYS A 348 -14.35 26.15 -4.49
N PRO A 349 -14.34 25.02 -3.75
CA PRO A 349 -13.26 24.06 -3.83
C PRO A 349 -12.93 23.69 -5.29
N ALA A 350 -11.65 23.62 -5.63
CA ALA A 350 -11.21 23.28 -6.98
C ALA A 350 -11.62 21.84 -7.31
N ARG A 351 -12.17 21.63 -8.50
CA ARG A 351 -12.48 20.27 -8.98
C ARG A 351 -11.29 19.76 -9.78
N LEU A 352 -10.73 18.62 -9.34
CA LEU A 352 -9.52 18.05 -9.92
C LEU A 352 -9.61 16.51 -9.86
N CYS A 353 -9.38 15.82 -10.99
CA CYS A 353 -9.52 14.37 -11.11
C CYS A 353 -10.85 13.87 -10.48
N GLY A 354 -11.98 14.47 -10.91
CA GLY A 354 -13.33 14.09 -10.49
C GLY A 354 -13.73 14.42 -9.04
N THR A 355 -12.83 14.92 -8.19
CA THR A 355 -13.11 15.23 -6.77
C THR A 355 -12.90 16.70 -6.42
N SER A 356 -13.57 17.17 -5.35
CA SER A 356 -13.44 18.54 -4.85
C SER A 356 -12.26 18.64 -3.88
N VAL A 357 -11.36 19.59 -4.11
CA VAL A 357 -10.14 19.82 -3.34
C VAL A 357 -10.10 21.26 -2.85
N SER A 358 -9.93 21.46 -1.54
CA SER A 358 -9.81 22.78 -0.91
C SER A 358 -8.58 22.91 -0.02
N ARG A 359 -7.79 21.83 0.10
CA ARG A 359 -6.61 21.78 0.99
C ARG A 359 -5.47 21.04 0.32
N ALA A 360 -4.23 21.50 0.56
CA ALA A 360 -3.01 20.79 0.16
C ALA A 360 -1.93 20.93 1.23
N THR A 361 -1.10 19.90 1.38
CA THR A 361 0.09 20.01 2.23
C THR A 361 1.10 20.98 1.62
N LEU A 362 1.68 21.81 2.47
CA LEU A 362 2.79 22.71 2.12
C LEU A 362 4.13 22.21 2.69
N HIS A 363 4.17 20.92 3.07
CA HIS A 363 5.34 20.20 3.57
C HIS A 363 6.09 20.88 4.73
N ASN A 364 6.92 21.90 4.43
CA ASN A 364 7.75 22.63 5.38
C ASN A 364 8.00 24.07 4.91
N GLN A 365 8.68 24.87 5.73
CA GLN A 365 8.99 26.28 5.42
C GLN A 365 9.86 26.44 4.16
N ASP A 366 10.78 25.51 3.90
CA ASP A 366 11.65 25.62 2.72
C ASP A 366 10.86 25.45 1.43
N TYR A 367 9.92 24.50 1.41
CA TYR A 367 8.97 24.33 0.29
C TYR A 367 8.11 25.59 0.10
N ILE A 368 7.57 26.17 1.18
CA ILE A 368 6.79 27.42 1.14
C ILE A 368 7.61 28.55 0.52
N THR A 369 8.86 28.69 0.94
CA THR A 369 9.77 29.71 0.41
C THR A 369 10.14 29.46 -1.06
N GLN A 370 10.49 28.23 -1.41
CA GLN A 370 10.86 27.83 -2.77
C GLN A 370 9.70 28.03 -3.75
N MET A 371 8.47 27.67 -3.35
CA MET A 371 7.26 27.80 -4.13
C MET A 371 6.63 29.19 -4.06
N ASN A 372 7.24 30.12 -3.30
CA ASN A 372 6.76 31.48 -3.09
C ASN A 372 5.30 31.50 -2.58
N VAL A 373 4.98 30.65 -1.58
CA VAL A 373 3.61 30.48 -1.09
C VAL A 373 3.21 31.55 -0.09
N GLY A 374 2.05 32.17 -0.29
CA GLY A 374 1.44 33.13 0.63
C GLY A 374 -0.04 33.34 0.31
N ILE A 375 -0.74 33.98 1.24
CA ILE A 375 -2.17 34.29 1.10
C ILE A 375 -2.39 35.26 -0.06
N GLY A 376 -3.41 35.00 -0.87
CA GLY A 376 -3.76 35.77 -2.07
C GLY A 376 -2.89 35.47 -3.28
N GLY A 377 -1.89 34.60 -3.19
CA GLY A 377 -1.14 34.07 -4.33
C GLY A 377 -1.94 33.08 -5.15
N GLU A 378 -1.62 32.97 -6.46
CA GLU A 378 -2.23 31.99 -7.35
C GLU A 378 -1.21 30.90 -7.68
N TYR A 379 -1.66 29.64 -7.61
CA TYR A 379 -0.78 28.48 -7.78
C TYR A 379 -1.43 27.45 -8.67
N LYS A 380 -0.61 26.71 -9.42
CA LYS A 380 -1.04 25.50 -10.07
C LYS A 380 -1.18 24.38 -9.03
N LEU A 381 -2.38 23.83 -8.93
CA LEU A 381 -2.70 22.67 -8.12
C LEU A 381 -2.78 21.45 -9.02
N PHE A 382 -2.16 20.37 -8.63
CA PHE A 382 -2.34 19.05 -9.24
C PHE A 382 -2.50 17.99 -8.15
N LYS A 383 -2.97 16.82 -8.49
CA LYS A 383 -2.94 15.66 -7.60
C LYS A 383 -1.79 14.76 -7.96
N SER A 384 -0.93 14.56 -6.99
CA SER A 384 0.14 13.58 -7.05
C SER A 384 -0.48 12.18 -6.94
N GLY A 385 -0.32 11.34 -7.99
CA GLY A 385 -0.96 10.03 -8.09
C GLY A 385 -2.49 10.09 -8.10
N GLU A 386 -3.06 11.17 -8.64
CA GLU A 386 -4.51 11.42 -8.65
C GLU A 386 -5.17 11.45 -7.25
N ILE A 387 -4.35 11.41 -6.17
CA ILE A 387 -4.78 11.33 -4.78
C ILE A 387 -4.42 12.58 -3.99
N ILE A 388 -3.11 12.90 -3.89
CA ILE A 388 -2.60 13.90 -2.95
C ILE A 388 -2.46 15.27 -3.61
N PRO A 389 -3.25 16.28 -3.17
CA PRO A 389 -3.13 17.63 -3.70
C PRO A 389 -1.77 18.25 -3.37
N LYS A 390 -1.08 18.76 -4.40
CA LYS A 390 0.20 19.45 -4.30
C LYS A 390 0.23 20.69 -5.19
N LEU A 391 1.07 21.65 -4.85
CA LEU A 391 1.31 22.83 -5.71
C LEU A 391 2.43 22.52 -6.72
N ASN A 392 2.26 22.96 -7.97
CA ASN A 392 3.22 22.82 -9.06
C ASN A 392 3.57 24.18 -9.69
N GLY A 393 3.99 25.14 -8.86
CA GLY A 393 4.45 26.44 -9.31
C GLY A 393 3.50 27.60 -8.96
N CYS A 394 4.11 28.76 -8.84
CA CYS A 394 3.44 30.01 -8.58
C CYS A 394 3.05 30.67 -9.91
N VAL A 395 1.77 30.97 -10.11
CA VAL A 395 1.24 31.68 -11.29
C VAL A 395 1.29 33.18 -11.05
N LYS A 396 0.87 33.59 -9.83
CA LYS A 396 0.90 34.99 -9.41
C LYS A 396 1.39 35.03 -7.97
N ALA A 397 2.49 35.76 -7.76
CA ALA A 397 3.09 35.87 -6.45
C ALA A 397 2.14 36.53 -5.44
N PRO A 398 2.15 36.11 -4.18
CA PRO A 398 1.45 36.78 -3.10
C PRO A 398 2.11 38.11 -2.77
N GLU A 399 1.44 38.98 -2.05
CA GLU A 399 2.03 40.23 -1.53
C GLU A 399 3.17 39.93 -0.57
N HIS A 400 2.99 38.90 0.26
CA HIS A 400 4.00 38.42 1.23
C HIS A 400 4.07 36.88 1.20
N VAL A 401 5.30 36.36 1.16
CA VAL A 401 5.53 34.93 1.35
C VAL A 401 5.25 34.57 2.80
N PHE A 402 4.57 33.47 3.03
CA PHE A 402 4.25 33.02 4.38
C PHE A 402 5.52 32.65 5.15
N GLU A 403 5.64 33.15 6.36
CA GLU A 403 6.68 32.79 7.31
C GLU A 403 6.06 32.02 8.49
N ALA A 404 6.71 30.94 8.88
CA ALA A 404 6.32 30.16 10.04
C ALA A 404 6.35 31.04 11.32
N PRO A 405 5.40 30.83 12.24
CA PRO A 405 5.41 31.55 13.50
C PRO A 405 6.72 31.30 14.27
N LYS A 406 7.19 32.30 15.03
CA LYS A 406 8.37 32.19 15.88
C LYS A 406 8.09 31.48 17.21
N VAL A 407 6.83 31.44 17.60
CA VAL A 407 6.34 30.79 18.82
C VAL A 407 5.28 29.76 18.49
N CYS A 408 5.19 28.72 19.30
CA CYS A 408 4.20 27.67 19.15
C CYS A 408 2.78 28.23 19.20
N PRO A 409 1.92 27.98 18.21
CA PRO A 409 0.56 28.50 18.18
C PRO A 409 -0.33 27.95 19.31
N VAL A 410 0.10 26.87 19.99
CA VAL A 410 -0.68 26.22 21.05
C VAL A 410 -0.20 26.59 22.44
N CYS A 411 1.11 26.55 22.71
CA CYS A 411 1.64 26.80 24.05
C CYS A 411 2.42 28.11 24.20
N GLY A 412 2.70 28.84 23.11
CA GLY A 412 3.41 30.14 23.14
C GLY A 412 4.94 30.06 23.30
N GLU A 413 5.50 28.86 23.50
CA GLU A 413 6.94 28.67 23.65
C GLU A 413 7.68 28.91 22.33
N PRO A 414 8.94 29.37 22.37
CA PRO A 414 9.76 29.56 21.17
C PRO A 414 9.88 28.25 20.37
N LEU A 415 9.78 28.38 19.05
CA LEU A 415 10.00 27.26 18.13
C LEU A 415 11.48 27.17 17.76
N VAL A 416 11.94 25.92 17.55
CA VAL A 416 13.33 25.62 17.19
C VAL A 416 13.34 25.00 15.78
N ARG A 417 14.26 25.50 14.94
CA ARG A 417 14.54 24.85 13.66
C ARG A 417 15.68 23.86 13.86
N GLU A 418 15.48 22.60 13.46
CA GLU A 418 16.54 21.59 13.50
C GLU A 418 17.59 21.89 12.41
N GLU A 419 18.88 21.81 12.76
CA GLU A 419 19.98 22.16 11.83
C GLU A 419 20.09 21.16 10.66
N ASP A 420 19.81 19.88 10.92
CA ASP A 420 19.97 18.79 9.94
C ASP A 420 18.71 18.52 9.11
N THR A 421 17.61 19.19 9.41
CA THR A 421 16.33 18.99 8.74
C THR A 421 15.65 20.33 8.45
N ALA A 422 14.68 20.33 7.53
CA ALA A 422 13.84 21.50 7.27
C ALA A 422 12.72 21.68 8.31
N ASP A 423 12.76 20.93 9.41
CA ASP A 423 11.67 20.86 10.38
C ASP A 423 11.75 21.98 11.41
N ILE A 424 10.61 22.61 11.68
CA ILE A 424 10.42 23.57 12.77
C ILE A 424 9.60 22.86 13.84
N ARG A 425 10.03 22.95 15.12
CA ARG A 425 9.43 22.19 16.22
C ARG A 425 9.16 23.03 17.45
N CYS A 426 8.06 22.68 18.12
CA CYS A 426 7.82 23.01 19.52
C CYS A 426 8.55 21.98 20.39
N VAL A 427 9.50 22.41 21.18
CA VAL A 427 10.28 21.53 22.07
C VAL A 427 9.68 21.41 23.48
N ASN A 428 8.55 22.06 23.75
CA ASN A 428 7.87 21.96 25.04
C ASN A 428 7.14 20.62 25.20
N PRO A 429 7.59 19.70 26.06
CA PRO A 429 6.95 18.40 26.27
C PRO A 429 5.53 18.52 26.89
N SER A 430 5.23 19.65 27.52
CA SER A 430 3.93 19.96 28.12
C SER A 430 2.97 20.68 27.16
N CYS A 431 3.32 20.78 25.86
CA CYS A 431 2.45 21.39 24.88
C CYS A 431 1.16 20.56 24.71
N ALA A 432 0.00 21.19 24.90
CA ALA A 432 -1.31 20.49 24.85
C ALA A 432 -1.55 19.74 23.53
N ALA A 433 -1.08 20.27 22.38
CA ALA A 433 -1.20 19.60 21.10
C ALA A 433 -0.33 18.33 21.02
N GLN A 434 0.86 18.35 21.59
CA GLN A 434 1.73 17.17 21.65
C GLN A 434 1.16 16.13 22.62
N LEU A 435 0.67 16.56 23.77
CA LEU A 435 0.06 15.69 24.77
C LEU A 435 -1.14 14.93 24.19
N SER A 436 -2.10 15.66 23.59
CA SER A 436 -3.29 15.06 22.99
C SER A 436 -2.93 13.98 21.97
N ARG A 437 -2.07 14.31 21.00
CA ARG A 437 -1.65 13.38 19.95
C ARG A 437 -0.81 12.21 20.47
N THR A 438 0.01 12.45 21.51
CA THR A 438 0.78 11.37 22.15
C THR A 438 -0.15 10.38 22.86
N VAL A 439 -1.13 10.88 23.60
CA VAL A 439 -2.12 10.04 24.27
C VAL A 439 -2.99 9.29 23.25
N ALA A 440 -3.46 9.97 22.20
CA ALA A 440 -4.25 9.34 21.14
C ALA A 440 -3.45 8.26 20.39
N TYR A 441 -2.17 8.49 20.14
CA TYR A 441 -1.28 7.48 19.57
C TYR A 441 -1.10 6.28 20.51
N PHE A 442 -0.84 6.53 21.79
CA PHE A 442 -0.71 5.48 22.80
C PHE A 442 -1.94 4.56 22.84
N THR A 443 -3.15 5.12 22.68
CA THR A 443 -4.41 4.37 22.71
C THR A 443 -4.78 3.68 21.41
N SER A 444 -4.07 3.96 20.32
CA SER A 444 -4.37 3.49 18.96
C SER A 444 -4.33 1.97 18.82
N LEU A 445 -4.89 1.47 17.69
CA LEU A 445 -5.01 0.04 17.38
C LEU A 445 -3.67 -0.70 17.42
N ASP A 446 -2.63 -0.11 16.87
CA ASP A 446 -1.29 -0.72 16.80
C ASP A 446 -0.50 -0.62 18.10
N CYS A 447 -0.89 0.27 19.00
CA CYS A 447 -0.33 0.48 20.33
C CYS A 447 -1.15 -0.27 21.40
N MET A 448 -1.65 0.41 22.38
CA MET A 448 -2.37 -0.23 23.51
C MET A 448 -3.81 -0.63 23.17
N ASN A 449 -4.35 -0.26 22.01
CA ASN A 449 -5.67 -0.64 21.50
C ASN A 449 -6.80 -0.41 22.50
N ILE A 450 -6.90 0.82 23.03
CA ILE A 450 -7.94 1.19 23.99
C ILE A 450 -9.15 1.71 23.21
N MET A 451 -10.04 0.79 22.85
CA MET A 451 -11.22 1.12 22.04
C MET A 451 -12.16 2.08 22.78
N GLY A 452 -12.56 3.15 22.11
CA GLY A 452 -13.43 4.18 22.62
C GLY A 452 -12.71 5.41 23.20
N LEU A 453 -11.38 5.37 23.30
CA LEU A 453 -10.55 6.51 23.70
C LEU A 453 -9.89 7.15 22.47
N GLY A 454 -10.70 7.80 21.63
CA GLY A 454 -10.24 8.54 20.45
C GLY A 454 -9.82 9.98 20.79
N GLU A 455 -9.23 10.69 19.81
CA GLU A 455 -8.63 12.02 19.96
C GLU A 455 -9.59 13.03 20.62
N THR A 456 -10.84 13.11 20.18
CA THR A 456 -11.86 14.02 20.74
C THR A 456 -12.11 13.80 22.25
N LEU A 457 -12.15 12.53 22.68
CA LEU A 457 -12.34 12.22 24.10
C LEU A 457 -11.06 12.47 24.90
N VAL A 458 -9.90 12.20 24.32
CA VAL A 458 -8.60 12.54 24.90
C VAL A 458 -8.52 14.04 25.15
N ASP A 459 -8.87 14.88 24.17
CA ASP A 459 -8.91 16.33 24.30
C ASP A 459 -9.82 16.78 25.45
N ALA A 460 -11.01 16.18 25.56
CA ALA A 460 -11.92 16.47 26.63
C ALA A 460 -11.31 16.12 27.99
N LEU A 461 -10.73 14.93 28.15
CA LEU A 461 -10.10 14.49 29.40
C LEU A 461 -8.90 15.36 29.80
N ILE A 462 -8.08 15.79 28.83
CA ILE A 462 -7.01 16.76 29.06
C ILE A 462 -7.56 18.12 29.53
N LYS A 463 -8.58 18.63 28.82
CA LYS A 463 -9.23 19.91 29.14
C LYS A 463 -9.83 19.94 30.55
N TYR A 464 -10.39 18.81 31.00
CA TYR A 464 -10.94 18.68 32.35
C TYR A 464 -9.91 18.29 33.40
N GLY A 465 -8.62 18.14 33.04
CA GLY A 465 -7.52 17.88 33.97
C GLY A 465 -7.42 16.44 34.46
N TYR A 466 -8.02 15.47 33.77
CA TYR A 466 -7.90 14.05 34.12
C TYR A 466 -6.67 13.37 33.51
N ILE A 467 -6.11 13.91 32.42
CA ILE A 467 -4.96 13.36 31.73
C ILE A 467 -3.91 14.45 31.55
N HIS A 468 -2.71 14.23 32.09
CA HIS A 468 -1.53 15.05 31.93
C HIS A 468 -0.39 14.28 31.21
N ASN A 469 -0.51 12.96 31.14
CA ASN A 469 0.32 12.03 30.37
C ASN A 469 -0.45 10.70 30.17
N TYR A 470 0.07 9.81 29.34
CA TYR A 470 -0.63 8.56 29.01
C TYR A 470 -0.73 7.57 30.20
N ALA A 471 0.06 7.69 31.27
CA ALA A 471 -0.07 6.84 32.44
C ALA A 471 -1.36 7.18 33.24
N ASP A 472 -1.86 8.42 33.16
CA ASP A 472 -3.07 8.85 33.84
C ASP A 472 -4.33 8.14 33.29
N ILE A 473 -4.25 7.52 32.08
CA ILE A 473 -5.33 6.71 31.53
C ILE A 473 -5.72 5.59 32.49
N TYR A 474 -4.74 4.99 33.16
CA TYR A 474 -4.93 3.84 34.04
C TYR A 474 -5.44 4.17 35.43
N THR A 475 -5.51 5.48 35.77
CA THR A 475 -6.14 5.99 37.00
C THR A 475 -7.55 6.50 36.78
N LEU A 476 -8.04 6.57 35.53
CA LEU A 476 -9.40 7.07 35.22
C LEU A 476 -10.52 6.31 35.94
N LYS A 477 -10.31 5.05 36.32
CA LYS A 477 -11.26 4.26 37.09
C LYS A 477 -11.56 4.87 38.48
N GLU A 478 -10.61 5.59 39.06
CA GLU A 478 -10.77 6.26 40.37
C GLU A 478 -11.74 7.44 40.29
N HIS A 479 -11.92 7.98 39.06
CA HIS A 479 -12.80 9.12 38.77
C HIS A 479 -14.15 8.68 38.13
N ARG A 480 -14.47 7.38 38.11
CA ARG A 480 -15.63 6.82 37.42
C ARG A 480 -16.91 7.61 37.62
N ASP A 481 -17.31 7.83 38.89
CA ASP A 481 -18.58 8.45 39.21
C ASP A 481 -18.61 9.94 38.80
N GLU A 482 -17.50 10.64 38.95
CA GLU A 482 -17.34 12.04 38.54
C GLU A 482 -17.39 12.16 36.97
N LEU A 483 -16.78 11.22 36.22
CA LEU A 483 -16.84 11.18 34.77
C LEU A 483 -18.24 10.93 34.24
N ILE A 484 -19.04 10.11 34.97
CA ILE A 484 -20.47 9.87 34.66
C ILE A 484 -21.29 11.11 34.96
N GLU A 485 -21.11 11.73 36.14
CA GLU A 485 -21.84 12.94 36.55
C GLU A 485 -21.60 14.10 35.56
N LYS A 486 -20.37 14.32 35.18
CA LYS A 486 -20.00 15.35 34.19
C LYS A 486 -20.34 14.98 32.75
N GLY A 487 -20.67 13.73 32.48
CA GLY A 487 -21.05 13.24 31.15
C GLY A 487 -19.90 13.29 30.11
N ILE A 488 -18.63 13.32 30.54
CA ILE A 488 -17.45 13.49 29.67
C ILE A 488 -17.29 12.30 28.70
N ILE A 489 -17.47 11.08 29.22
CA ILE A 489 -17.39 9.82 28.42
C ILE A 489 -18.80 9.40 27.96
N GLY A 490 -19.84 9.98 28.59
CA GLY A 490 -21.22 9.65 28.41
C GLY A 490 -21.81 9.05 29.68
N LYS A 491 -22.91 8.25 29.53
CA LYS A 491 -23.56 7.59 30.64
C LYS A 491 -22.82 6.35 31.13
N GLU A 492 -23.21 5.81 32.28
CA GLU A 492 -22.61 4.66 32.97
C GLU A 492 -22.14 3.53 32.03
N LYS A 493 -23.00 3.08 31.10
CA LYS A 493 -22.68 1.98 30.18
C LYS A 493 -21.44 2.28 29.29
N ASN A 494 -21.30 3.51 28.80
CA ASN A 494 -20.16 3.89 27.93
C ASN A 494 -18.89 4.07 28.76
N THR A 495 -19.03 4.65 29.97
CA THR A 495 -17.91 4.80 30.90
C THR A 495 -17.38 3.44 31.32
N ASP A 496 -18.22 2.51 31.71
CA ASP A 496 -17.82 1.15 32.11
C ASP A 496 -17.19 0.37 30.96
N LYS A 497 -17.72 0.53 29.75
CA LYS A 497 -17.14 -0.08 28.55
C LYS A 497 -15.70 0.42 28.26
N LEU A 498 -15.48 1.72 28.41
CA LEU A 498 -14.16 2.31 28.24
C LEU A 498 -13.19 1.84 29.33
N LEU A 499 -13.62 1.87 30.59
CA LEU A 499 -12.78 1.42 31.72
C LEU A 499 -12.43 -0.06 31.59
N ALA A 500 -13.35 -0.90 31.10
CA ALA A 500 -13.05 -2.31 30.78
C ALA A 500 -12.02 -2.45 29.64
N ALA A 501 -12.08 -1.59 28.61
CA ALA A 501 -11.08 -1.59 27.53
C ALA A 501 -9.70 -1.16 28.04
N ILE A 502 -9.64 -0.17 28.94
CA ILE A 502 -8.40 0.26 29.62
C ILE A 502 -7.80 -0.90 30.42
N GLU A 503 -8.63 -1.57 31.23
CA GLU A 503 -8.15 -2.68 32.05
C GLU A 503 -7.64 -3.86 31.18
N LYS A 504 -8.36 -4.17 30.10
CA LYS A 504 -7.94 -5.20 29.14
C LYS A 504 -6.59 -4.86 28.50
N SER A 505 -6.30 -3.59 28.21
CA SER A 505 -5.08 -3.16 27.55
C SER A 505 -3.82 -3.46 28.36
N LYS A 506 -3.91 -3.61 29.68
CA LYS A 506 -2.79 -3.95 30.56
C LYS A 506 -2.15 -5.31 30.23
N GLN A 507 -2.90 -6.21 29.57
CA GLN A 507 -2.43 -7.53 29.18
C GLN A 507 -1.71 -7.54 27.82
N ASN A 508 -1.60 -6.40 27.14
CA ASN A 508 -0.88 -6.32 25.88
C ASN A 508 0.59 -6.64 26.09
N THR A 509 1.23 -7.13 25.01
CA THR A 509 2.64 -7.51 25.03
C THR A 509 3.57 -6.29 25.07
N PRO A 510 4.77 -6.40 25.67
CA PRO A 510 5.71 -5.28 25.79
C PRO A 510 6.14 -4.64 24.46
N ASP A 511 6.15 -5.37 23.35
CA ASP A 511 6.41 -4.80 22.03
C ASP A 511 5.36 -3.75 21.60
N ARG A 512 4.09 -3.98 21.97
CA ARG A 512 3.03 -3.01 21.77
C ARG A 512 3.19 -1.79 22.67
N LEU A 513 3.58 -2.01 23.94
CA LEU A 513 3.89 -0.94 24.87
C LEU A 513 5.09 -0.12 24.38
N LEU A 514 6.16 -0.75 23.94
CA LEU A 514 7.34 -0.10 23.35
C LEU A 514 6.96 0.75 22.13
N THR A 515 6.08 0.23 21.28
CA THR A 515 5.49 0.99 20.16
C THR A 515 4.73 2.22 20.67
N ALA A 516 3.90 2.02 21.72
CA ALA A 516 3.03 3.05 22.29
C ALA A 516 3.81 4.20 22.97
N LEU A 517 5.00 3.94 23.50
CA LEU A 517 5.90 4.97 24.06
C LEU A 517 6.29 6.02 23.03
N GLY A 518 6.18 5.72 21.74
CA GLY A 518 6.33 6.67 20.65
C GLY A 518 7.74 7.18 20.43
N ILE A 519 8.75 6.37 20.77
CA ILE A 519 10.17 6.68 20.57
C ILE A 519 10.43 6.92 19.08
N ARG A 520 11.21 7.96 18.76
CA ARG A 520 11.55 8.31 17.37
C ARG A 520 12.21 7.12 16.68
N ASN A 521 11.80 6.82 15.45
CA ASN A 521 12.26 5.70 14.63
C ASN A 521 11.89 4.30 15.16
N VAL A 522 11.13 4.19 16.25
CA VAL A 522 10.65 2.92 16.79
C VAL A 522 9.17 2.75 16.46
N GLY A 523 8.90 2.08 15.34
CA GLY A 523 7.56 1.66 14.95
C GLY A 523 7.26 0.23 15.41
N LYS A 524 6.07 -0.28 15.08
CA LYS A 524 5.58 -1.62 15.46
C LYS A 524 6.57 -2.75 15.12
N ASN A 525 7.12 -2.75 13.90
CA ASN A 525 8.06 -3.79 13.48
C ASN A 525 9.38 -3.69 14.24
N THR A 526 9.91 -2.49 14.39
CA THR A 526 11.14 -2.20 15.15
C THR A 526 10.98 -2.60 16.62
N ALA A 527 9.86 -2.22 17.25
CA ALA A 527 9.56 -2.59 18.64
C ALA A 527 9.48 -4.10 18.84
N LYS A 528 8.79 -4.80 17.92
CA LYS A 528 8.73 -6.27 17.94
C LYS A 528 10.11 -6.90 17.79
N GLN A 529 10.95 -6.36 16.92
CA GLN A 529 12.30 -6.84 16.69
C GLN A 529 13.17 -6.65 17.94
N ILE A 530 13.14 -5.47 18.57
CA ILE A 530 13.85 -5.18 19.82
C ILE A 530 13.40 -6.17 20.92
N MET A 531 12.10 -6.34 21.10
CA MET A 531 11.55 -7.23 22.14
C MET A 531 11.74 -8.72 21.83
N ASN A 532 12.30 -9.11 20.69
CA ASN A 532 12.82 -10.47 20.47
C ASN A 532 14.17 -10.71 21.15
N TYR A 533 14.93 -9.66 21.46
CA TYR A 533 16.23 -9.72 22.12
C TYR A 533 16.13 -9.46 23.63
N TYR A 534 15.07 -8.82 24.09
CA TYR A 534 14.83 -8.48 25.49
C TYR A 534 13.53 -9.11 25.99
N ASP A 535 13.62 -9.91 27.05
CA ASP A 535 12.45 -10.57 27.64
C ASP A 535 11.60 -9.61 28.50
N ASN A 536 12.17 -8.47 28.90
CA ASN A 536 11.51 -7.47 29.73
C ASN A 536 11.78 -6.06 29.19
N LEU A 537 10.72 -5.24 29.13
CA LEU A 537 10.85 -3.85 28.65
C LEU A 537 11.84 -3.02 29.48
N MET A 538 11.89 -3.26 30.80
CA MET A 538 12.79 -2.52 31.71
C MET A 538 14.27 -2.82 31.45
N ALA A 539 14.60 -3.95 30.81
CA ALA A 539 15.97 -4.29 30.45
C ALA A 539 16.56 -3.29 29.41
N LEU A 540 15.72 -2.56 28.69
CA LEU A 540 16.18 -1.49 27.77
C LEU A 540 16.80 -0.29 28.51
N ALA A 541 16.51 -0.10 29.79
CA ALA A 541 17.13 0.94 30.59
C ALA A 541 18.63 0.66 30.91
N ASP A 542 19.01 -0.63 30.87
CA ASP A 542 20.39 -1.06 31.10
C ASP A 542 21.15 -1.30 29.78
N ALA A 543 20.46 -1.22 28.62
CA ALA A 543 21.04 -1.49 27.31
C ALA A 543 21.92 -0.33 26.81
N GLY A 544 23.15 -0.65 26.39
CA GLY A 544 24.04 0.34 25.77
C GLY A 544 23.73 0.59 24.29
N GLU A 545 24.13 1.76 23.76
CA GLU A 545 23.94 2.09 22.33
C GLU A 545 24.56 1.05 21.39
N GLU A 546 25.79 0.55 21.70
CA GLU A 546 26.46 -0.46 20.87
C GLU A 546 25.72 -1.79 20.88
N GLU A 547 25.15 -2.18 22.03
CA GLU A 547 24.33 -3.38 22.17
C GLU A 547 23.06 -3.28 21.30
N LEU A 548 22.37 -2.15 21.34
CA LEU A 548 21.19 -1.88 20.54
C LEU A 548 21.49 -1.92 19.03
N GLN A 549 22.68 -1.44 18.61
CA GLN A 549 23.11 -1.48 17.20
C GLN A 549 23.42 -2.89 16.69
N ASN A 550 23.66 -3.87 17.57
CA ASN A 550 23.86 -5.25 17.18
C ASN A 550 22.54 -5.96 16.80
N ILE A 551 21.40 -5.35 17.10
CA ILE A 551 20.09 -5.86 16.65
C ILE A 551 19.92 -5.57 15.16
N PRO A 552 19.59 -6.56 14.30
CA PRO A 552 19.37 -6.34 12.87
C PRO A 552 18.40 -5.19 12.62
N ASP A 553 18.64 -4.40 11.59
CA ASP A 553 17.85 -3.24 11.16
C ASP A 553 17.79 -2.06 12.18
N ILE A 554 18.55 -2.12 13.28
CA ILE A 554 18.72 -1.01 14.23
C ILE A 554 20.01 -0.26 13.90
N GLY A 555 19.87 0.86 13.20
CA GLY A 555 21.01 1.74 12.90
C GLY A 555 21.38 2.67 14.08
N THR A 556 22.52 3.36 13.96
CA THR A 556 23.05 4.26 14.98
C THR A 556 22.03 5.31 15.47
N THR A 557 21.29 5.93 14.55
CA THR A 557 20.27 6.93 14.88
C THR A 557 19.12 6.36 15.71
N THR A 558 18.66 5.16 15.38
CA THR A 558 17.56 4.49 16.12
C THR A 558 18.03 4.02 17.48
N ALA A 559 19.23 3.41 17.55
CA ALA A 559 19.84 2.99 18.82
C ALA A 559 19.99 4.17 19.78
N LYS A 560 20.50 5.31 19.29
CA LYS A 560 20.62 6.52 20.07
C LYS A 560 19.25 7.03 20.57
N CYS A 561 18.22 7.04 19.73
CA CYS A 561 16.88 7.47 20.17
C CYS A 561 16.33 6.59 21.29
N ILE A 562 16.59 5.28 21.25
CA ILE A 562 16.16 4.34 22.29
C ILE A 562 16.96 4.59 23.56
N TYR A 563 18.28 4.68 23.44
CA TYR A 563 19.18 4.95 24.57
C TYR A 563 18.81 6.24 25.28
N ASP A 564 18.70 7.37 24.56
CA ASP A 564 18.35 8.66 25.12
C ASP A 564 16.98 8.61 25.83
N PHE A 565 15.99 7.91 25.27
CA PHE A 565 14.67 7.79 25.86
C PHE A 565 14.68 7.02 27.20
N PHE A 566 15.40 5.91 27.27
CA PHE A 566 15.48 5.08 28.49
C PHE A 566 16.51 5.58 29.51
N HIS A 567 17.25 6.68 29.19
CA HIS A 567 18.16 7.36 30.12
C HIS A 567 17.65 8.73 30.55
N ASP A 568 16.45 9.13 30.08
CA ASP A 568 15.74 10.32 30.55
C ASP A 568 14.93 9.99 31.80
N GLU A 569 15.21 10.70 32.92
CA GLU A 569 14.59 10.44 34.22
C GLU A 569 13.05 10.55 34.18
N ALA A 570 12.50 11.49 33.42
CA ALA A 570 11.05 11.68 33.32
C ALA A 570 10.38 10.53 32.57
N ASN A 571 11.02 9.99 31.54
CA ASN A 571 10.51 8.82 30.81
C ASN A 571 10.57 7.57 31.66
N ILE A 572 11.65 7.37 32.43
CA ILE A 572 11.77 6.21 33.36
C ILE A 572 10.67 6.30 34.43
N GLU A 573 10.46 7.46 35.05
CA GLU A 573 9.38 7.64 36.02
C GLU A 573 8.01 7.30 35.43
N LEU A 574 7.77 7.72 34.18
CA LEU A 574 6.53 7.44 33.48
C LEU A 574 6.34 5.94 33.17
N ILE A 575 7.37 5.25 32.75
CA ILE A 575 7.35 3.78 32.54
C ILE A 575 7.09 3.06 33.87
N GLU A 576 7.73 3.52 34.95
CA GLU A 576 7.54 2.94 36.28
C GLU A 576 6.10 3.12 36.78
N ARG A 577 5.47 4.27 36.53
CA ARG A 577 4.03 4.49 36.79
C ARG A 577 3.14 3.53 36.00
N LEU A 578 3.47 3.26 34.72
CA LEU A 578 2.76 2.28 33.89
C LEU A 578 2.90 0.87 34.51
N ARG A 579 4.12 0.51 34.93
CA ARG A 579 4.40 -0.77 35.59
C ARG A 579 3.59 -0.92 36.87
N GLN A 580 3.57 0.10 37.73
CA GLN A 580 2.78 0.14 38.98
C GLN A 580 1.27 0.07 38.73
N SER A 581 0.82 0.62 37.61
CA SER A 581 -0.59 0.49 37.15
C SER A 581 -0.95 -0.93 36.68
N GLY A 582 0.02 -1.84 36.60
CA GLY A 582 -0.19 -3.25 36.28
C GLY A 582 -0.06 -3.60 34.79
N LEU A 583 0.61 -2.76 34.00
CA LEU A 583 0.89 -3.09 32.60
C LEU A 583 1.93 -4.22 32.53
N ASN A 584 1.75 -5.10 31.55
CA ASN A 584 2.66 -6.21 31.31
C ASN A 584 4.00 -5.70 30.73
N MET A 585 5.08 -5.91 31.49
CA MET A 585 6.45 -5.57 31.08
C MET A 585 7.24 -6.78 30.58
N GLN A 586 6.67 -7.99 30.72
CA GLN A 586 7.36 -9.24 30.44
C GLN A 586 6.85 -9.84 29.13
N MET A 587 7.76 -10.14 28.20
CA MET A 587 7.42 -10.96 27.05
C MET A 587 6.96 -12.35 27.48
N PRO A 588 6.01 -12.97 26.76
CA PRO A 588 5.65 -14.36 27.02
C PRO A 588 6.93 -15.20 26.95
N GLU A 589 7.08 -16.13 27.92
CA GLU A 589 8.22 -17.06 27.88
C GLU A 589 8.32 -17.65 26.48
N LYS A 590 9.47 -17.48 25.85
CA LYS A 590 9.81 -18.24 24.64
C LYS A 590 9.79 -19.70 25.12
N LYS A 591 8.80 -20.47 24.67
CA LYS A 591 8.80 -21.93 24.91
C LYS A 591 10.18 -22.39 24.53
N GLU A 592 10.88 -23.05 25.48
CA GLU A 592 12.23 -23.56 25.27
C GLU A 592 12.31 -24.22 23.89
N ILE A 593 13.18 -23.69 23.03
CA ILE A 593 13.41 -24.25 21.71
C ILE A 593 14.06 -25.59 21.95
N SER A 594 13.32 -26.67 21.74
CA SER A 594 13.91 -27.99 21.71
C SER A 594 14.60 -28.16 20.36
N ASP A 595 15.79 -28.75 20.34
CA ASP A 595 16.55 -29.00 19.10
C ASP A 595 16.11 -30.29 18.37
N LYS A 596 14.97 -30.87 18.73
CA LYS A 596 14.49 -32.15 18.16
C LYS A 596 14.25 -32.09 16.63
N LEU A 597 13.90 -30.92 16.11
CA LEU A 597 13.74 -30.69 14.68
C LEU A 597 14.86 -29.84 14.06
N ALA A 598 16.02 -29.70 14.79
CA ALA A 598 17.12 -28.88 14.29
C ALA A 598 17.59 -29.31 12.90
N GLY A 599 17.70 -28.33 11.98
CA GLY A 599 18.11 -28.56 10.60
C GLY A 599 17.05 -29.21 9.70
N LYS A 600 15.83 -29.47 10.19
CA LYS A 600 14.73 -30.04 9.40
C LYS A 600 13.86 -28.96 8.80
N THR A 601 13.57 -29.09 7.52
CA THR A 601 12.60 -28.24 6.80
C THR A 601 11.27 -28.99 6.66
N ILE A 602 10.21 -28.44 7.24
CA ILE A 602 8.91 -29.12 7.37
C ILE A 602 7.82 -28.24 6.74
N VAL A 603 6.92 -28.87 6.00
CA VAL A 603 5.74 -28.24 5.41
C VAL A 603 4.48 -28.78 6.09
N VAL A 604 3.51 -27.91 6.34
CA VAL A 604 2.21 -28.28 6.91
C VAL A 604 1.11 -28.10 5.85
N THR A 605 0.19 -29.07 5.74
CA THR A 605 -0.93 -29.01 4.81
C THR A 605 -2.18 -29.67 5.37
N GLY A 606 -3.37 -29.25 4.95
CA GLY A 606 -4.64 -29.76 5.44
C GLY A 606 -5.13 -29.06 6.72
N SER A 607 -6.25 -29.53 7.26
CA SER A 607 -6.84 -29.08 8.53
C SER A 607 -6.57 -30.06 9.66
N PHE A 608 -6.47 -29.56 10.88
CA PHE A 608 -6.18 -30.33 12.09
C PHE A 608 -7.22 -29.98 13.16
N ASP A 609 -7.81 -30.98 13.82
CA ASP A 609 -8.92 -30.78 14.76
C ASP A 609 -8.61 -29.86 15.96
N ASN A 610 -7.38 -29.91 16.46
CA ASN A 610 -6.98 -29.21 17.68
C ASN A 610 -5.90 -28.12 17.48
N TYR A 611 -5.43 -27.92 16.25
CA TYR A 611 -4.33 -27.00 15.94
C TYR A 611 -4.64 -26.21 14.69
N SER A 612 -4.50 -24.88 14.74
CA SER A 612 -4.45 -24.09 13.53
C SER A 612 -3.14 -24.35 12.78
N ARG A 613 -3.11 -24.05 11.50
CA ARG A 613 -1.87 -24.13 10.73
C ARG A 613 -0.73 -23.33 11.36
N LYS A 614 -1.06 -22.18 11.93
CA LYS A 614 -0.12 -21.30 12.62
C LYS A 614 0.45 -21.98 13.87
N ASP A 615 -0.40 -22.64 14.65
CA ASP A 615 0.05 -23.39 15.85
C ASP A 615 1.03 -24.50 15.46
N MET A 616 0.78 -25.20 14.34
CA MET A 616 1.67 -26.24 13.82
C MET A 616 3.01 -25.66 13.33
N GLU A 617 2.99 -24.50 12.64
CA GLU A 617 4.21 -23.81 12.21
C GLU A 617 5.02 -23.31 13.43
N GLU A 618 4.34 -22.80 14.47
CA GLU A 618 4.97 -22.42 15.75
C GLU A 618 5.57 -23.63 16.49
N LEU A 619 4.91 -24.78 16.48
CA LEU A 619 5.45 -26.02 17.04
C LEU A 619 6.73 -26.49 16.32
N ILE A 620 6.78 -26.38 15.00
CA ILE A 620 7.98 -26.69 14.21
C ILE A 620 9.13 -25.76 14.60
N VAL A 621 8.87 -24.45 14.63
CA VAL A 621 9.89 -23.43 14.93
C VAL A 621 10.36 -23.55 16.40
N SER A 622 9.45 -23.76 17.36
CA SER A 622 9.78 -23.92 18.77
C SER A 622 10.61 -25.20 19.08
N ASN A 623 10.64 -26.14 18.14
CA ASN A 623 11.47 -27.33 18.22
C ASN A 623 12.72 -27.30 17.32
N GLY A 624 13.16 -26.10 16.89
CA GLY A 624 14.39 -25.90 16.10
C GLY A 624 14.25 -26.19 14.61
N GLY A 625 13.06 -26.53 14.12
CA GLY A 625 12.80 -26.82 12.71
C GLY A 625 12.50 -25.53 11.90
N LYS A 626 12.57 -25.64 10.59
CA LYS A 626 12.20 -24.58 9.65
C LYS A 626 10.86 -24.91 9.01
N ALA A 627 9.81 -24.15 9.35
CA ALA A 627 8.53 -24.23 8.70
C ALA A 627 8.57 -23.51 7.34
N THR A 628 8.06 -24.14 6.26
CA THR A 628 8.00 -23.56 4.92
C THR A 628 6.64 -23.78 4.28
N GLY A 629 6.22 -22.80 3.45
CA GLY A 629 4.90 -22.81 2.81
C GLY A 629 4.76 -23.76 1.62
N SER A 630 5.86 -24.25 1.02
CA SER A 630 5.85 -25.06 -0.20
C SER A 630 6.78 -26.27 -0.13
N VAL A 631 6.33 -27.38 -0.71
CA VAL A 631 7.12 -28.63 -0.82
C VAL A 631 8.17 -28.52 -1.92
N SER A 632 9.41 -28.84 -1.61
CA SER A 632 10.54 -28.88 -2.55
C SER A 632 11.46 -30.07 -2.25
N LYS A 633 12.47 -30.30 -3.09
CA LYS A 633 13.52 -31.31 -2.84
C LYS A 633 14.32 -31.10 -1.53
N LYS A 634 14.22 -29.90 -0.93
CA LYS A 634 14.85 -29.54 0.34
C LYS A 634 13.91 -29.72 1.53
N THR A 635 12.70 -30.21 1.33
CA THR A 635 11.71 -30.48 2.39
C THR A 635 11.99 -31.86 2.98
N ASP A 636 12.21 -31.95 4.27
CA ASP A 636 12.46 -33.21 4.96
C ASP A 636 11.16 -33.96 5.26
N TYR A 637 10.13 -33.22 5.69
CA TYR A 637 8.83 -33.80 6.07
C TYR A 637 7.66 -32.92 5.60
N LEU A 638 6.57 -33.60 5.26
CA LEU A 638 5.24 -32.98 5.09
C LEU A 638 4.34 -33.49 6.21
N VAL A 639 3.82 -32.59 7.06
CA VAL A 639 2.77 -32.95 8.01
C VAL A 639 1.42 -32.74 7.35
N ALA A 640 0.66 -33.81 7.16
CA ALA A 640 -0.61 -33.82 6.45
C ALA A 640 -1.78 -34.03 7.42
N GLY A 641 -2.70 -33.04 7.46
CA GLY A 641 -4.00 -33.17 8.12
C GLY A 641 -5.10 -33.60 7.14
N GLU A 642 -6.37 -33.46 7.55
CA GLU A 642 -7.52 -33.76 6.70
C GLU A 642 -7.57 -32.82 5.49
N ALA A 643 -8.04 -33.33 4.36
CA ALA A 643 -8.13 -32.61 3.08
C ALA A 643 -6.78 -32.02 2.60
N ALA A 644 -5.66 -32.73 2.83
CA ALA A 644 -4.34 -32.38 2.33
C ALA A 644 -4.35 -32.44 0.79
N GLY A 645 -4.40 -31.29 0.12
CA GLY A 645 -4.50 -31.16 -1.34
C GLY A 645 -3.16 -31.31 -2.08
N SER A 646 -2.96 -30.55 -3.16
CA SER A 646 -1.82 -30.61 -4.09
C SER A 646 -0.40 -30.70 -3.47
N LYS A 647 -0.22 -30.26 -2.22
CA LYS A 647 1.06 -30.40 -1.51
C LYS A 647 1.37 -31.85 -1.14
N LEU A 648 0.35 -32.65 -0.87
CA LEU A 648 0.52 -34.09 -0.60
C LEU A 648 0.96 -34.82 -1.88
N ASP A 649 0.32 -34.52 -3.01
CA ASP A 649 0.68 -35.10 -4.30
C ASP A 649 2.12 -34.73 -4.68
N LYS A 650 2.48 -33.47 -4.46
CA LYS A 650 3.83 -32.96 -4.73
C LYS A 650 4.88 -33.60 -3.79
N ALA A 651 4.56 -33.83 -2.53
CA ALA A 651 5.45 -34.52 -1.59
C ALA A 651 5.69 -35.96 -2.04
N ASN A 652 4.64 -36.67 -2.41
CA ASN A 652 4.72 -38.03 -2.95
C ASN A 652 5.55 -38.08 -4.23
N SER A 653 5.36 -37.13 -5.16
CA SER A 653 6.12 -37.07 -6.42
C SER A 653 7.61 -36.77 -6.21
N LEU A 654 7.97 -36.04 -5.16
CA LEU A 654 9.34 -35.68 -4.82
C LEU A 654 10.00 -36.64 -3.83
N GLY A 655 9.28 -37.67 -3.35
CA GLY A 655 9.76 -38.64 -2.36
C GLY A 655 9.95 -38.02 -0.96
N VAL A 656 9.25 -36.92 -0.66
CA VAL A 656 9.26 -36.30 0.67
C VAL A 656 8.43 -37.13 1.63
N LYS A 657 8.97 -37.45 2.81
CA LYS A 657 8.29 -38.27 3.81
C LYS A 657 7.08 -37.51 4.36
N VAL A 658 5.89 -38.12 4.25
CA VAL A 658 4.64 -37.58 4.79
C VAL A 658 4.44 -38.14 6.19
N LEU A 659 4.10 -37.26 7.13
CA LEU A 659 3.80 -37.58 8.53
C LEU A 659 2.33 -37.24 8.83
N THR A 660 1.69 -38.05 9.63
CA THR A 660 0.45 -37.73 10.30
C THR A 660 0.72 -36.73 11.44
N ILE A 661 -0.33 -36.09 11.99
CA ILE A 661 -0.19 -35.24 13.16
C ILE A 661 0.39 -36.01 14.38
N ASP A 662 -0.05 -37.24 14.57
CA ASP A 662 0.41 -38.09 15.71
C ASP A 662 1.89 -38.45 15.59
N GLU A 663 2.33 -38.82 14.38
CA GLU A 663 3.76 -39.08 14.10
C GLU A 663 4.62 -37.83 14.31
N PHE A 664 4.11 -36.66 13.86
CA PHE A 664 4.81 -35.40 14.11
C PHE A 664 4.88 -35.05 15.59
N MET A 665 3.77 -35.25 16.35
CA MET A 665 3.74 -35.00 17.79
C MET A 665 4.67 -35.95 18.55
N GLU A 666 4.83 -37.20 18.08
CA GLU A 666 5.82 -38.12 18.66
C GLU A 666 7.27 -37.66 18.41
N MET A 667 7.56 -37.04 17.27
CA MET A 667 8.89 -36.51 16.98
C MET A 667 9.28 -35.34 17.88
N ILE A 668 8.33 -34.59 18.39
CA ILE A 668 8.58 -33.41 19.25
C ILE A 668 8.33 -33.66 20.74
N LYS A 669 7.85 -34.86 21.12
CA LYS A 669 7.83 -35.32 22.52
C LYS A 669 9.25 -35.66 23.01
#